data_d8d28e936a32b2b7314fa0b0fb508609
#
_entry.id   d8d28e936a32b2b7314fa0b0fb508609
#
_cell.length_a   1.000
_cell.length_b   1.000
_cell.length_c   1.000
_cell.angle_alpha   90.00
_cell.angle_beta   90.00
_cell.angle_gamma   90.00
#
_symmetry.space_group_name_H-M   'P 1'
#
loop_
_entity.id
_entity.type
_entity.pdbx_description
1 polymer ?
#
loop_
_entity_poly.entity_id
_entity_poly.type
_entity_poly.pdbx_seq_one_letter_code
_entity_poly.pdbx_strand_id
1 'polypeptide(L)'
;MLQPLSHLPAFSLVEPLLQAIVNQNMIIGAPPGAGKSTVLPLSLLNTHIKGKILLMQPRRVVVRNLAQYMAGVLGEQVGDTVGYRIRGENKVSASTRLEIITEGILSRMIQSDPELAGVAVIIFDEFHERSIHSDFGLALALEVQAGLRDDLRLMIMSATLDTAPIASLLAQHSPVPTAQLASEGRSFPVTVNYTKEVLAHEVIPHCVEVIMNAVTNHQGDILVFLSGAGAIHAVASRLSAHQQQNDYIIHTLYGAMGKQAQQAAIAPDPQGQRKVILATNIAETSLTIEGVKVVIDSLWENSAEFHPSSGLTQLTQTRISKASAIQRTGRAGRVSEGVCYRLSAKESFERFAEHSAPQILREDVAPLLLETLNWGTHFSNLAMLTQPSKAQSAIAIKALEEIGAVNKKGDFTAYGRSLAQIPCHPQLAHLLLFAKQNVSAVAQFSDAQKCAIKTAAPFIVALAQAQLQSEHVLISDALLHFTPAQRNDITKQAKRYAQFVGLSEQALDLSALDDEALGLCIAIAFPRQLAFKTSASYKLAGGKGADISLANPPQWIAVLQGQHIGNSVKIRLAQPIAEAHLKALYPNQFTSSPKVQFNKESQVMEARKVTSFYAIELASSPLSKSERADDPQFYLQETASAWLRYLDALPLKQWPLSQANWRWWYRVKLAAQLNLPQPQAYDTPDPWPTSLSELLTQARDQLAQSLGTCKNLQSLHGLGWQKILTSALSWPQQDALSQSLPDSVVIPTGRKVSLDFRENGDVVLSVKMQELYGLSSPYVVADGKVKITYELLSPAGRPLQTTKDIVGFWQGSYKEVQKEMKGRYPKHFWPDDPANATPTTKTKKAMDRQAAK
;
A
#
# COMPACT_ATOMS: atom_id res chain seq x y z
N MET A 1 29.98 17.09 -34.81
CA MET A 1 29.20 15.95 -34.29
C MET A 1 27.80 16.34 -33.79
N LEU A 2 27.61 17.39 -32.94
CA LEU A 2 26.33 17.79 -32.39
C LEU A 2 25.54 18.87 -33.15
N GLN A 3 26.06 19.41 -34.26
CA GLN A 3 25.36 20.44 -35.06
C GLN A 3 23.91 20.08 -35.44
N PRO A 4 23.56 18.83 -35.81
CA PRO A 4 22.18 18.50 -36.11
C PRO A 4 21.21 18.65 -34.92
N LEU A 5 21.73 18.66 -33.68
CA LEU A 5 20.98 18.74 -32.44
C LEU A 5 20.94 20.15 -31.81
N SER A 6 21.60 21.13 -32.44
CA SER A 6 21.73 22.50 -31.91
C SER A 6 20.41 23.25 -31.75
N HIS A 7 19.35 22.80 -32.44
CA HIS A 7 18.00 23.37 -32.33
C HIS A 7 17.24 22.94 -31.06
N LEU A 8 17.75 21.89 -30.35
CA LEU A 8 17.08 21.36 -29.16
C LEU A 8 17.43 22.22 -27.93
N PRO A 9 16.46 22.51 -27.05
CA PRO A 9 16.68 23.38 -25.87
C PRO A 9 17.80 22.91 -24.95
N ALA A 10 17.97 21.61 -24.76
CA ALA A 10 19.05 21.07 -23.92
C ALA A 10 20.45 21.36 -24.46
N PHE A 11 20.57 21.83 -25.72
CA PHE A 11 21.86 22.21 -26.28
C PHE A 11 22.53 23.39 -25.55
N SER A 12 21.73 24.30 -25.01
CA SER A 12 22.22 25.41 -24.18
C SER A 12 22.93 24.96 -22.89
N LEU A 13 22.64 23.75 -22.40
CA LEU A 13 23.23 23.18 -21.21
C LEU A 13 24.56 22.44 -21.48
N VAL A 14 24.94 22.25 -22.76
CA VAL A 14 26.13 21.46 -23.12
C VAL A 14 27.39 22.07 -22.53
N GLU A 15 27.66 23.34 -22.77
CA GLU A 15 28.87 23.98 -22.31
C GLU A 15 28.99 24.04 -20.78
N PRO A 16 27.94 24.49 -20.03
CA PRO A 16 27.96 24.41 -18.57
C PRO A 16 28.13 22.98 -18.04
N LEU A 17 27.52 21.98 -18.69
CA LEU A 17 27.67 20.59 -18.32
C LEU A 17 29.12 20.13 -18.48
N LEU A 18 29.75 20.38 -19.63
CA LEU A 18 31.10 19.96 -19.92
C LEU A 18 32.13 20.58 -18.97
N GLN A 19 31.92 21.79 -18.53
CA GLN A 19 32.78 22.46 -17.54
C GLN A 19 32.58 21.85 -16.13
N ALA A 20 31.35 21.58 -15.71
CA ALA A 20 31.07 21.15 -14.35
C ALA A 20 31.32 19.64 -14.12
N ILE A 21 30.97 18.77 -15.08
CA ILE A 21 31.00 17.30 -14.91
C ILE A 21 32.40 16.75 -14.63
N VAL A 22 33.46 17.49 -14.96
CA VAL A 22 34.86 17.08 -14.69
C VAL A 22 35.06 16.86 -13.18
N ASN A 23 34.51 17.74 -12.35
CA ASN A 23 34.76 17.76 -10.90
C ASN A 23 33.49 17.67 -10.06
N GLN A 24 32.30 17.62 -10.65
CA GLN A 24 31.03 17.69 -9.94
C GLN A 24 30.05 16.64 -10.44
N ASN A 25 29.18 16.16 -9.55
CA ASN A 25 27.96 15.48 -9.93
C ASN A 25 26.97 16.50 -10.52
N MET A 26 26.04 16.02 -11.33
CA MET A 26 25.10 16.88 -12.05
C MET A 26 23.66 16.52 -11.74
N ILE A 27 22.82 17.52 -11.51
CA ILE A 27 21.37 17.41 -11.53
C ILE A 27 20.85 18.27 -12.67
N ILE A 28 20.12 17.65 -13.60
CA ILE A 28 19.61 18.31 -14.80
C ILE A 28 18.08 18.32 -14.75
N GLY A 29 17.51 19.51 -14.63
CA GLY A 29 16.07 19.75 -14.76
C GLY A 29 15.72 20.25 -16.16
N ALA A 30 14.99 19.44 -16.96
CA ALA A 30 14.56 19.87 -18.26
C ALA A 30 13.24 19.19 -18.65
N PRO A 31 12.25 19.91 -19.22
CA PRO A 31 10.97 19.33 -19.59
C PRO A 31 11.11 18.24 -20.65
N PRO A 32 10.10 17.37 -20.79
CA PRO A 32 10.09 16.34 -21.83
C PRO A 32 10.21 16.95 -23.23
N GLY A 33 11.02 16.33 -24.09
CA GLY A 33 11.25 16.81 -25.45
C GLY A 33 12.33 17.88 -25.60
N ALA A 34 12.94 18.35 -24.51
CA ALA A 34 14.08 19.28 -24.58
C ALA A 34 15.35 18.68 -25.21
N GLY A 35 15.41 17.36 -25.43
CA GLY A 35 16.58 16.66 -25.98
C GLY A 35 17.59 16.21 -24.91
N LYS A 36 17.23 16.25 -23.60
CA LYS A 36 18.12 15.90 -22.50
C LYS A 36 18.75 14.51 -22.67
N SER A 37 17.93 13.51 -23.01
CA SER A 37 18.35 12.10 -23.14
C SER A 37 19.24 11.83 -24.37
N THR A 38 19.36 12.77 -25.32
CA THR A 38 20.14 12.62 -26.55
C THR A 38 21.33 13.56 -26.59
N VAL A 39 21.10 14.87 -26.45
CA VAL A 39 22.13 15.89 -26.57
C VAL A 39 23.19 15.76 -25.48
N LEU A 40 22.76 15.66 -24.23
CA LEU A 40 23.68 15.70 -23.10
C LEU A 40 24.59 14.46 -23.02
N PRO A 41 24.07 13.20 -23.14
CA PRO A 41 24.95 12.05 -23.17
C PRO A 41 25.90 12.01 -24.37
N LEU A 42 25.46 12.42 -25.56
CA LEU A 42 26.33 12.51 -26.74
C LEU A 42 27.41 13.58 -26.59
N SER A 43 27.11 14.70 -25.91
CA SER A 43 28.10 15.75 -25.69
C SER A 43 29.29 15.27 -24.83
N LEU A 44 29.05 14.34 -23.90
CA LEU A 44 30.08 13.79 -23.05
C LEU A 44 31.11 12.92 -23.80
N LEU A 45 30.76 12.42 -24.99
CA LEU A 45 31.73 11.68 -25.83
C LEU A 45 32.90 12.54 -26.33
N ASN A 46 32.73 13.86 -26.38
CA ASN A 46 33.72 14.81 -26.83
C ASN A 46 34.57 15.42 -25.69
N THR A 47 34.41 14.90 -24.47
CA THR A 47 35.15 15.39 -23.32
C THR A 47 36.49 14.66 -23.14
N HIS A 48 37.34 15.20 -22.26
CA HIS A 48 38.55 14.53 -21.77
C HIS A 48 38.24 13.40 -20.77
N ILE A 49 36.95 13.15 -20.46
CA ILE A 49 36.51 12.06 -19.60
C ILE A 49 36.89 10.73 -20.29
N LYS A 50 37.88 10.05 -19.74
CA LYS A 50 38.30 8.73 -20.23
C LYS A 50 37.43 7.65 -19.54
N GLY A 51 36.76 6.83 -20.34
CA GLY A 51 35.98 5.72 -19.83
C GLY A 51 34.57 5.67 -20.46
N LYS A 52 33.81 4.72 -20.00
CA LYS A 52 32.42 4.48 -20.45
C LYS A 52 31.46 5.41 -19.77
N ILE A 53 30.41 5.76 -20.49
CA ILE A 53 29.23 6.47 -19.99
C ILE A 53 28.08 5.48 -19.98
N LEU A 54 27.48 5.24 -18.82
CA LEU A 54 26.28 4.43 -18.68
C LEU A 54 25.06 5.34 -18.63
N LEU A 55 24.15 5.18 -19.59
CA LEU A 55 22.86 5.91 -19.60
C LEU A 55 21.74 4.94 -19.20
N MET A 56 21.20 5.12 -18.02
CA MET A 56 20.13 4.29 -17.50
C MET A 56 18.75 4.81 -17.96
N GLN A 57 17.93 3.88 -18.48
CA GLN A 57 16.56 4.15 -18.98
C GLN A 57 15.57 3.13 -18.42
N PRO A 58 14.34 3.53 -18.05
CA PRO A 58 13.37 2.60 -17.45
C PRO A 58 12.79 1.58 -18.43
N ARG A 59 12.78 1.87 -19.73
CA ARG A 59 11.99 1.09 -20.71
C ARG A 59 12.86 0.51 -21.83
N ARG A 60 12.78 -0.81 -22.04
CA ARG A 60 13.56 -1.54 -23.08
C ARG A 60 13.38 -0.99 -24.51
N VAL A 61 12.15 -0.57 -24.85
CA VAL A 61 11.86 -0.01 -26.19
C VAL A 61 12.61 1.29 -26.38
N VAL A 62 12.62 2.14 -25.35
CA VAL A 62 13.34 3.41 -25.35
C VAL A 62 14.83 3.20 -25.50
N VAL A 63 15.40 2.25 -24.74
CA VAL A 63 16.84 1.91 -24.83
C VAL A 63 17.25 1.58 -26.27
N ARG A 64 16.49 0.73 -26.97
CA ARG A 64 16.82 0.36 -28.35
C ARG A 64 16.69 1.52 -29.32
N ASN A 65 15.58 2.25 -29.23
CA ASN A 65 15.30 3.36 -30.15
C ASN A 65 16.31 4.49 -29.94
N LEU A 66 16.64 4.78 -28.67
CA LEU A 66 17.61 5.81 -28.33
C LEU A 66 19.02 5.43 -28.82
N ALA A 67 19.45 4.17 -28.63
CA ALA A 67 20.71 3.68 -29.15
C ALA A 67 20.78 3.77 -30.69
N GLN A 68 19.72 3.37 -31.38
CA GLN A 68 19.65 3.48 -32.83
C GLN A 68 19.68 4.93 -33.32
N TYR A 69 18.93 5.81 -32.66
CA TYR A 69 18.91 7.23 -32.99
C TYR A 69 20.27 7.89 -32.79
N MET A 70 20.92 7.64 -31.61
CA MET A 70 22.21 8.24 -31.29
C MET A 70 23.33 7.72 -32.21
N ALA A 71 23.36 6.41 -32.50
CA ALA A 71 24.31 5.85 -33.46
C ALA A 71 24.10 6.46 -34.86
N GLY A 72 22.85 6.64 -35.29
CA GLY A 72 22.50 7.32 -36.56
C GLY A 72 22.98 8.76 -36.62
N VAL A 73 22.87 9.53 -35.53
CA VAL A 73 23.42 10.91 -35.41
C VAL A 73 24.91 10.93 -35.59
N LEU A 74 25.62 9.88 -35.16
CA LEU A 74 27.06 9.74 -35.32
C LEU A 74 27.47 9.18 -36.71
N GLY A 75 26.50 8.70 -37.49
CA GLY A 75 26.77 8.01 -38.76
C GLY A 75 27.33 6.59 -38.58
N GLU A 76 27.08 5.96 -37.43
CA GLU A 76 27.61 4.66 -37.00
C GLU A 76 26.50 3.62 -36.85
N GLN A 77 26.89 2.34 -36.70
CA GLN A 77 25.98 1.28 -36.33
C GLN A 77 25.88 1.13 -34.80
N VAL A 78 24.75 0.60 -34.34
CA VAL A 78 24.59 0.28 -32.92
C VAL A 78 25.55 -0.82 -32.50
N GLY A 79 26.38 -0.54 -31.51
CA GLY A 79 27.46 -1.41 -31.03
C GLY A 79 28.86 -0.85 -31.29
N ASP A 80 28.96 0.18 -32.13
CA ASP A 80 30.22 0.93 -32.31
C ASP A 80 30.46 1.86 -31.13
N THR A 81 30.40 3.17 -31.28
CA THR A 81 30.57 4.12 -30.17
C THR A 81 29.36 4.11 -29.21
N VAL A 82 28.14 3.93 -29.72
CA VAL A 82 26.90 3.83 -28.94
C VAL A 82 26.37 2.41 -29.01
N GLY A 83 26.16 1.80 -27.85
CA GLY A 83 25.58 0.48 -27.72
C GLY A 83 24.52 0.39 -26.64
N TYR A 84 23.94 -0.79 -26.44
CA TYR A 84 22.97 -0.99 -25.37
C TYR A 84 23.04 -2.38 -24.73
N ARG A 85 22.55 -2.45 -23.48
CA ARG A 85 22.32 -3.71 -22.75
C ARG A 85 20.93 -3.70 -22.14
N ILE A 86 20.17 -4.72 -22.46
CA ILE A 86 18.86 -4.99 -21.86
C ILE A 86 18.79 -6.46 -21.47
N ARG A 87 17.82 -6.83 -20.65
CA ARG A 87 17.68 -8.24 -20.24
C ARG A 87 17.54 -9.18 -21.43
N GLY A 88 18.57 -10.02 -21.63
CA GLY A 88 18.60 -11.04 -22.68
C GLY A 88 18.97 -10.56 -24.07
N GLU A 89 19.42 -9.31 -24.23
CA GLU A 89 19.92 -8.76 -25.48
C GLU A 89 20.97 -7.70 -25.21
N ASN A 90 22.08 -7.78 -25.91
CA ASN A 90 23.11 -6.73 -25.89
C ASN A 90 23.64 -6.47 -27.30
N LYS A 91 24.03 -5.21 -27.54
CA LYS A 91 24.75 -4.79 -28.73
C LYS A 91 25.82 -3.78 -28.29
N VAL A 92 26.94 -4.29 -27.89
CA VAL A 92 28.13 -3.54 -27.46
C VAL A 92 29.39 -4.22 -27.98
N SER A 93 30.44 -3.46 -28.18
CA SER A 93 31.77 -3.91 -28.55
C SER A 93 32.82 -3.30 -27.63
N ALA A 94 34.11 -3.60 -27.88
CA ALA A 94 35.22 -3.00 -27.18
C ALA A 94 35.33 -1.47 -27.42
N SER A 95 34.83 -0.98 -28.56
CA SER A 95 34.83 0.44 -28.89
C SER A 95 33.63 1.21 -28.31
N THR A 96 32.63 0.52 -27.73
CA THR A 96 31.44 1.17 -27.17
C THR A 96 31.80 2.02 -25.93
N ARG A 97 31.59 3.32 -26.05
CA ARG A 97 31.82 4.31 -24.97
C ARG A 97 30.53 4.75 -24.28
N LEU A 98 29.42 4.85 -25.02
CA LEU A 98 28.13 5.17 -24.46
C LEU A 98 27.25 3.90 -24.47
N GLU A 99 27.04 3.32 -23.31
CA GLU A 99 26.17 2.16 -23.15
C GLU A 99 24.82 2.58 -22.55
N ILE A 100 23.74 2.38 -23.32
CA ILE A 100 22.38 2.64 -22.84
C ILE A 100 21.88 1.34 -22.21
N ILE A 101 21.50 1.42 -20.93
CA ILE A 101 21.15 0.24 -20.15
C ILE A 101 19.74 0.38 -19.54
N THR A 102 19.08 -0.76 -19.27
CA THR A 102 17.89 -0.74 -18.42
C THR A 102 18.30 -0.76 -16.95
N GLU A 103 17.45 -0.18 -16.10
CA GLU A 103 17.71 0.05 -14.67
C GLU A 103 18.26 -1.17 -13.92
N GLY A 104 17.62 -2.35 -14.06
CA GLY A 104 18.07 -3.56 -13.38
C GLY A 104 19.40 -4.16 -13.92
N ILE A 105 20.00 -3.58 -14.97
CA ILE A 105 21.35 -3.95 -15.42
C ILE A 105 22.40 -3.25 -14.55
N LEU A 106 22.17 -2.00 -14.14
CA LEU A 106 23.14 -1.24 -13.34
C LEU A 106 23.45 -1.93 -12.01
N SER A 107 22.42 -2.30 -11.23
CA SER A 107 22.63 -2.96 -9.94
C SER A 107 23.44 -4.25 -10.06
N ARG A 108 23.23 -5.01 -11.13
CA ARG A 108 24.02 -6.21 -11.42
C ARG A 108 25.45 -5.92 -11.85
N MET A 109 25.66 -4.87 -12.64
CA MET A 109 27.02 -4.44 -13.01
C MET A 109 27.81 -4.05 -11.76
N ILE A 110 27.20 -3.27 -10.85
CA ILE A 110 27.82 -2.88 -9.58
C ILE A 110 28.12 -4.11 -8.71
N GLN A 111 27.19 -5.05 -8.59
CA GLN A 111 27.40 -6.25 -7.77
C GLN A 111 28.43 -7.22 -8.36
N SER A 112 28.57 -7.27 -9.69
CA SER A 112 29.60 -8.11 -10.34
C SER A 112 30.98 -7.47 -10.40
N ASP A 113 31.04 -6.15 -10.46
CA ASP A 113 32.25 -5.34 -10.46
C ASP A 113 32.00 -4.07 -9.62
N PRO A 114 32.26 -4.15 -8.30
CA PRO A 114 32.02 -3.03 -7.38
C PRO A 114 32.81 -1.76 -7.72
N GLU A 115 33.95 -1.89 -8.37
CA GLU A 115 34.75 -0.75 -8.82
C GLU A 115 34.25 -0.15 -10.13
N LEU A 116 33.32 -0.82 -10.84
CA LEU A 116 32.83 -0.40 -12.15
C LEU A 116 33.99 -0.02 -13.07
N ALA A 117 34.95 -0.95 -13.23
CA ALA A 117 36.20 -0.69 -13.95
C ALA A 117 35.96 -0.12 -15.35
N GLY A 118 36.58 1.00 -15.64
CA GLY A 118 36.44 1.70 -16.90
C GLY A 118 35.13 2.52 -17.11
N VAL A 119 34.25 2.59 -16.11
CA VAL A 119 33.09 3.49 -16.13
C VAL A 119 33.48 4.83 -15.52
N ALA A 120 33.18 5.92 -16.20
CA ALA A 120 33.49 7.28 -15.74
C ALA A 120 32.24 8.06 -15.32
N VAL A 121 31.09 7.83 -15.98
CA VAL A 121 29.84 8.55 -15.69
C VAL A 121 28.68 7.58 -15.69
N ILE A 122 27.78 7.72 -14.70
CA ILE A 122 26.47 7.07 -14.66
C ILE A 122 25.40 8.15 -14.78
N ILE A 123 24.53 8.02 -15.78
CA ILE A 123 23.42 8.93 -16.03
C ILE A 123 22.12 8.21 -15.68
N PHE A 124 21.38 8.77 -14.73
CA PHE A 124 20.05 8.35 -14.34
C PHE A 124 19.02 9.20 -15.08
N ASP A 125 18.42 8.68 -16.15
CA ASP A 125 17.41 9.42 -16.90
C ASP A 125 16.00 9.08 -16.41
N GLU A 126 15.08 10.02 -16.61
CA GLU A 126 13.68 9.95 -16.16
C GLU A 126 13.54 9.63 -14.66
N PHE A 127 14.46 10.11 -13.83
CA PHE A 127 14.53 9.79 -12.41
C PHE A 127 13.26 10.16 -11.63
N HIS A 128 12.49 11.11 -12.13
CA HIS A 128 11.20 11.50 -11.56
C HIS A 128 10.12 10.40 -11.65
N GLU A 129 10.29 9.35 -12.46
CA GLU A 129 9.40 8.18 -12.46
C GLU A 129 9.52 7.38 -11.16
N ARG A 130 10.59 7.60 -10.35
CA ARG A 130 10.80 7.00 -9.04
C ARG A 130 10.65 5.49 -9.04
N SER A 131 11.26 4.83 -10.05
CA SER A 131 11.28 3.37 -10.12
C SER A 131 12.13 2.79 -8.98
N ILE A 132 11.78 1.58 -8.54
CA ILE A 132 12.49 0.89 -7.46
C ILE A 132 13.96 0.63 -7.82
N HIS A 133 14.25 0.30 -9.07
CA HIS A 133 15.61 0.03 -9.54
C HIS A 133 16.43 1.31 -9.77
N SER A 134 15.79 2.42 -10.11
CA SER A 134 16.46 3.71 -10.24
C SER A 134 16.90 4.24 -8.89
N ASP A 135 15.99 4.24 -7.90
CA ASP A 135 16.29 4.65 -6.52
C ASP A 135 17.40 3.77 -5.91
N PHE A 136 17.34 2.46 -6.11
CA PHE A 136 18.34 1.51 -5.62
C PHE A 136 19.68 1.65 -6.35
N GLY A 137 19.65 1.78 -7.67
CA GLY A 137 20.87 1.99 -8.48
C GLY A 137 21.62 3.25 -8.08
N LEU A 138 20.92 4.33 -7.76
CA LEU A 138 21.52 5.56 -7.25
C LEU A 138 22.14 5.34 -5.86
N ALA A 139 21.44 4.63 -4.96
CA ALA A 139 21.96 4.34 -3.64
C ALA A 139 23.28 3.52 -3.69
N LEU A 140 23.31 2.47 -4.53
CA LEU A 140 24.54 1.69 -4.76
C LEU A 140 25.64 2.52 -5.40
N ALA A 141 25.32 3.36 -6.40
CA ALA A 141 26.30 4.22 -7.05
C ALA A 141 26.91 5.27 -6.09
N LEU A 142 26.14 5.75 -5.12
CA LEU A 142 26.62 6.63 -4.05
C LEU A 142 27.60 5.90 -3.12
N GLU A 143 27.32 4.65 -2.74
CA GLU A 143 28.26 3.84 -1.95
C GLU A 143 29.56 3.55 -2.72
N VAL A 144 29.46 3.20 -4.02
CA VAL A 144 30.63 3.03 -4.88
C VAL A 144 31.44 4.32 -4.97
N GLN A 145 30.79 5.46 -5.19
CA GLN A 145 31.45 6.75 -5.26
C GLN A 145 32.13 7.13 -3.95
N ALA A 146 31.46 6.91 -2.82
CA ALA A 146 31.99 7.28 -1.51
C ALA A 146 33.10 6.36 -1.02
N GLY A 147 33.04 5.05 -1.33
CA GLY A 147 33.97 4.05 -0.78
C GLY A 147 35.04 3.55 -1.73
N LEU A 148 34.83 3.59 -3.04
CA LEU A 148 35.67 2.93 -4.02
C LEU A 148 36.14 3.83 -5.18
N ARG A 149 35.30 4.82 -5.61
CA ARG A 149 35.51 5.55 -6.86
C ARG A 149 35.13 7.02 -6.74
N ASP A 150 35.94 7.82 -6.09
CA ASP A 150 35.77 9.29 -5.96
C ASP A 150 35.89 10.03 -7.32
N ASP A 151 36.45 9.37 -8.33
CA ASP A 151 36.50 9.84 -9.71
C ASP A 151 35.21 9.58 -10.52
N LEU A 152 34.31 8.69 -10.06
CA LEU A 152 33.03 8.40 -10.72
C LEU A 152 32.12 9.64 -10.66
N ARG A 153 31.46 9.97 -11.76
CA ARG A 153 30.48 11.08 -11.80
C ARG A 153 29.07 10.55 -11.94
N LEU A 154 28.15 11.14 -11.19
CA LEU A 154 26.72 10.84 -11.22
C LEU A 154 25.99 12.02 -11.85
N MET A 155 25.13 11.72 -12.83
CA MET A 155 24.28 12.71 -13.49
C MET A 155 22.83 12.26 -13.40
N ILE A 156 22.00 13.03 -12.72
CA ILE A 156 20.56 12.76 -12.56
C ILE A 156 19.76 13.69 -13.44
N MET A 157 18.95 13.12 -14.34
CA MET A 157 18.09 13.88 -15.24
C MET A 157 16.63 13.71 -14.87
N SER A 158 15.93 14.82 -14.69
CA SER A 158 14.51 14.86 -14.31
C SER A 158 13.70 15.72 -15.25
N ALA A 159 12.45 15.35 -15.50
CA ALA A 159 11.50 16.21 -16.19
C ALA A 159 10.81 17.22 -15.26
N THR A 160 10.91 17.06 -13.95
CA THR A 160 10.39 18.00 -12.96
C THR A 160 11.51 18.90 -12.43
N LEU A 161 11.15 20.13 -12.11
CA LEU A 161 12.10 21.11 -11.56
C LEU A 161 12.31 20.95 -10.05
N ASP A 162 11.50 20.14 -9.36
CA ASP A 162 11.70 19.85 -7.94
C ASP A 162 12.83 18.83 -7.77
N THR A 163 14.04 19.36 -7.73
CA THR A 163 15.28 18.58 -7.56
C THR A 163 15.83 18.64 -6.13
N ALA A 164 15.19 19.39 -5.23
CA ALA A 164 15.69 19.63 -3.89
C ALA A 164 15.92 18.35 -3.05
N PRO A 165 15.03 17.34 -3.06
CA PRO A 165 15.28 16.08 -2.34
C PRO A 165 16.51 15.32 -2.86
N ILE A 166 16.73 15.35 -4.18
CA ILE A 166 17.88 14.69 -4.82
C ILE A 166 19.17 15.43 -4.46
N ALA A 167 19.15 16.77 -4.50
CA ALA A 167 20.29 17.59 -4.13
C ALA A 167 20.68 17.39 -2.66
N SER A 168 19.71 17.29 -1.76
CA SER A 168 19.93 16.99 -0.36
C SER A 168 20.56 15.61 -0.16
N LEU A 169 20.08 14.59 -0.86
CA LEU A 169 20.63 13.23 -0.79
C LEU A 169 22.09 13.21 -1.25
N LEU A 170 22.40 13.82 -2.40
CA LEU A 170 23.76 13.91 -2.91
C LEU A 170 24.67 14.69 -1.97
N ALA A 171 24.22 15.81 -1.42
CA ALA A 171 25.01 16.61 -0.48
C ALA A 171 25.35 15.86 0.82
N GLN A 172 24.49 14.93 1.25
CA GLN A 172 24.69 14.15 2.47
C GLN A 172 25.58 12.92 2.27
N HIS A 173 25.53 12.28 1.09
CA HIS A 173 26.11 10.96 0.88
C HIS A 173 27.20 10.90 -0.20
N SER A 174 27.37 11.94 -1.01
CA SER A 174 28.41 11.99 -2.03
C SER A 174 29.62 12.80 -1.56
N PRO A 175 30.87 12.32 -1.73
CA PRO A 175 32.08 13.12 -1.52
C PRO A 175 32.31 14.15 -2.63
N VAL A 176 31.59 14.03 -3.76
CA VAL A 176 31.75 14.88 -4.93
C VAL A 176 30.72 16.01 -4.90
N PRO A 177 31.11 17.28 -5.05
CA PRO A 177 30.17 18.40 -5.10
C PRO A 177 29.14 18.22 -6.22
N THR A 178 27.96 18.81 -6.07
CA THR A 178 26.88 18.68 -7.03
C THR A 178 26.49 20.02 -7.61
N ALA A 179 26.48 20.15 -8.94
CA ALA A 179 25.94 21.29 -9.67
C ALA A 179 24.54 20.99 -10.19
N GLN A 180 23.72 22.04 -10.29
CA GLN A 180 22.36 21.94 -10.83
C GLN A 180 22.26 22.82 -12.07
N LEU A 181 21.73 22.27 -13.15
CA LEU A 181 21.43 22.97 -14.39
C LEU A 181 19.96 22.76 -14.75
N ALA A 182 19.33 23.80 -15.26
CA ALA A 182 17.95 23.73 -15.70
C ALA A 182 17.77 24.37 -17.07
N SER A 183 16.86 23.79 -17.87
CA SER A 183 16.43 24.38 -19.12
C SER A 183 14.91 24.52 -19.10
N GLU A 184 14.41 25.69 -19.43
CA GLU A 184 12.97 25.95 -19.51
C GLU A 184 12.31 25.18 -20.68
N GLY A 185 13.09 24.71 -21.63
CA GLY A 185 12.60 24.04 -22.83
C GLY A 185 11.85 25.00 -23.80
N ARG A 186 11.46 24.48 -24.94
CA ARG A 186 10.47 25.08 -25.81
C ARG A 186 9.20 24.26 -25.78
N SER A 187 8.16 24.73 -25.14
CA SER A 187 6.81 24.19 -25.26
C SER A 187 5.87 25.27 -25.76
N PHE A 188 5.04 24.90 -26.72
CA PHE A 188 3.95 25.76 -27.16
C PHE A 188 2.80 25.71 -26.14
N PRO A 189 2.00 26.77 -26.03
CA PRO A 189 0.85 26.76 -25.12
C PRO A 189 -0.12 25.63 -25.44
N VAL A 190 -0.66 25.00 -24.38
CA VAL A 190 -1.69 23.99 -24.49
C VAL A 190 -2.91 24.45 -23.70
N THR A 191 -4.04 24.58 -24.42
CA THR A 191 -5.32 24.92 -23.80
C THR A 191 -5.86 23.67 -23.11
N VAL A 192 -6.09 23.74 -21.79
CA VAL A 192 -6.61 22.63 -21.00
C VAL A 192 -8.11 22.79 -20.77
N ASN A 193 -8.88 21.84 -21.27
CA ASN A 193 -10.32 21.74 -21.08
C ASN A 193 -10.66 20.61 -20.11
N TYR A 194 -11.47 20.91 -19.11
CA TYR A 194 -12.04 19.91 -18.19
C TYR A 194 -13.42 19.51 -18.68
N THR A 195 -13.78 18.25 -18.49
CA THR A 195 -15.11 17.75 -18.81
C THR A 195 -15.97 17.61 -17.55
N LYS A 196 -17.04 16.84 -17.61
CA LYS A 196 -17.79 16.44 -16.40
C LYS A 196 -17.02 15.41 -15.61
N GLU A 197 -17.35 15.26 -14.32
CA GLU A 197 -16.85 14.14 -13.53
C GLU A 197 -17.36 12.81 -14.11
N VAL A 198 -16.48 11.82 -14.18
CA VAL A 198 -16.74 10.53 -14.84
C VAL A 198 -16.39 9.39 -13.90
N LEU A 199 -17.34 8.51 -13.65
CA LEU A 199 -17.12 7.28 -12.91
C LEU A 199 -16.31 6.28 -13.75
N ALA A 200 -15.61 5.35 -13.11
CA ALA A 200 -14.72 4.41 -13.79
C ALA A 200 -15.39 3.61 -14.92
N HIS A 201 -16.65 3.24 -14.78
CA HIS A 201 -17.41 2.50 -15.80
C HIS A 201 -17.92 3.39 -16.97
N GLU A 202 -17.95 4.70 -16.77
CA GLU A 202 -18.39 5.67 -17.79
C GLU A 202 -17.24 6.23 -18.62
N VAL A 203 -15.99 5.98 -18.21
CA VAL A 203 -14.79 6.54 -18.87
C VAL A 203 -14.76 6.18 -20.36
N ILE A 204 -15.06 4.95 -20.73
CA ILE A 204 -15.00 4.48 -22.13
C ILE A 204 -16.02 5.20 -23.02
N PRO A 205 -17.33 5.21 -22.71
CA PRO A 205 -18.30 5.93 -23.55
C PRO A 205 -18.03 7.42 -23.63
N HIS A 206 -17.67 8.06 -22.51
CA HIS A 206 -17.37 9.49 -22.50
C HIS A 206 -16.07 9.82 -23.27
N CYS A 207 -15.06 8.95 -23.18
CA CYS A 207 -13.83 9.10 -23.96
C CYS A 207 -14.12 9.08 -25.47
N VAL A 208 -14.96 8.16 -25.94
CA VAL A 208 -15.37 8.10 -27.37
C VAL A 208 -16.09 9.37 -27.77
N GLU A 209 -17.02 9.89 -26.96
CA GLU A 209 -17.72 11.16 -27.21
C GLU A 209 -16.72 12.32 -27.39
N VAL A 210 -15.75 12.45 -26.47
CA VAL A 210 -14.71 13.51 -26.53
C VAL A 210 -13.78 13.31 -27.72
N ILE A 211 -13.42 12.08 -28.10
CA ILE A 211 -12.62 11.82 -29.31
C ILE A 211 -13.36 12.28 -30.54
N MET A 212 -14.64 11.93 -30.71
CA MET A 212 -15.45 12.33 -31.86
C MET A 212 -15.60 13.86 -31.94
N ASN A 213 -15.80 14.51 -30.81
CA ASN A 213 -15.80 15.97 -30.73
C ASN A 213 -14.46 16.57 -31.20
N ALA A 214 -13.33 15.99 -30.71
CA ALA A 214 -12.00 16.44 -31.07
C ALA A 214 -11.68 16.20 -32.55
N VAL A 215 -12.15 15.09 -33.13
CA VAL A 215 -12.02 14.82 -34.59
C VAL A 215 -12.68 15.89 -35.40
N THR A 216 -13.86 16.37 -34.99
CA THR A 216 -14.64 17.38 -35.74
C THR A 216 -14.06 18.79 -35.57
N ASN A 217 -13.59 19.16 -34.37
CA ASN A 217 -13.29 20.56 -34.04
C ASN A 217 -11.80 20.92 -34.10
N HIS A 218 -10.89 19.95 -34.20
CA HIS A 218 -9.44 20.19 -34.21
C HIS A 218 -8.76 19.51 -35.40
N GLN A 219 -7.57 19.97 -35.72
CA GLN A 219 -6.69 19.38 -36.73
C GLN A 219 -5.50 18.68 -36.04
N GLY A 220 -4.77 17.84 -36.80
CA GLY A 220 -3.61 17.07 -36.31
C GLY A 220 -3.99 15.80 -35.63
N ASP A 221 -2.98 15.03 -35.23
CA ASP A 221 -3.15 13.73 -34.57
C ASP A 221 -3.68 13.89 -33.14
N ILE A 222 -4.47 12.90 -32.73
CA ILE A 222 -5.06 12.82 -31.38
C ILE A 222 -4.38 11.72 -30.60
N LEU A 223 -3.82 12.04 -29.44
CA LEU A 223 -3.26 11.08 -28.49
C LEU A 223 -4.19 10.93 -27.30
N VAL A 224 -4.64 9.70 -27.06
CA VAL A 224 -5.60 9.37 -25.99
C VAL A 224 -4.93 8.51 -24.94
N PHE A 225 -4.88 8.98 -23.71
CA PHE A 225 -4.35 8.22 -22.57
C PHE A 225 -5.46 7.42 -21.89
N LEU A 226 -5.26 6.10 -21.80
CA LEU A 226 -6.19 5.13 -21.21
C LEU A 226 -5.47 4.27 -20.18
N SER A 227 -6.22 3.69 -19.25
CA SER A 227 -5.65 2.95 -18.12
C SER A 227 -4.89 1.67 -18.51
N GLY A 228 -5.29 1.01 -19.60
CA GLY A 228 -4.65 -0.26 -20.00
C GLY A 228 -5.19 -0.81 -21.32
N ALA A 229 -4.64 -1.94 -21.78
CA ALA A 229 -4.99 -2.57 -23.05
C ALA A 229 -6.51 -2.88 -23.19
N GLY A 230 -7.16 -3.31 -22.09
CA GLY A 230 -8.61 -3.55 -22.11
C GLY A 230 -9.42 -2.30 -22.45
N ALA A 231 -9.07 -1.16 -21.85
CA ALA A 231 -9.72 0.12 -22.14
C ALA A 231 -9.41 0.58 -23.58
N ILE A 232 -8.17 0.38 -24.04
CA ILE A 232 -7.75 0.68 -25.42
C ILE A 232 -8.59 -0.10 -26.42
N HIS A 233 -8.71 -1.41 -26.26
CA HIS A 233 -9.51 -2.24 -27.17
C HIS A 233 -11.00 -1.89 -27.14
N ALA A 234 -11.55 -1.59 -25.96
CA ALA A 234 -12.95 -1.20 -25.82
C ALA A 234 -13.26 0.15 -26.50
N VAL A 235 -12.35 1.14 -26.42
CA VAL A 235 -12.47 2.42 -27.12
C VAL A 235 -12.27 2.20 -28.63
N ALA A 236 -11.25 1.45 -29.05
CA ALA A 236 -10.97 1.16 -30.46
C ALA A 236 -12.16 0.49 -31.14
N SER A 237 -12.75 -0.53 -30.52
CA SER A 237 -13.94 -1.23 -31.05
C SER A 237 -15.13 -0.30 -31.28
N ARG A 238 -15.37 0.63 -30.35
CA ARG A 238 -16.47 1.61 -30.49
C ARG A 238 -16.17 2.66 -31.57
N LEU A 239 -14.92 3.14 -31.64
CA LEU A 239 -14.52 4.10 -32.68
C LEU A 239 -14.56 3.51 -34.07
N SER A 240 -14.22 2.23 -34.26
CA SER A 240 -14.28 1.55 -35.55
C SER A 240 -15.69 1.52 -36.13
N ALA A 241 -16.73 1.52 -35.29
CA ALA A 241 -18.13 1.62 -35.74
C ALA A 241 -18.43 3.01 -36.35
N HIS A 242 -17.67 4.06 -36.02
CA HIS A 242 -17.83 5.42 -36.54
C HIS A 242 -16.81 5.79 -37.62
N GLN A 243 -15.84 4.90 -37.92
CA GLN A 243 -14.72 5.17 -38.83
C GLN A 243 -15.16 5.36 -40.31
N GLN A 244 -16.25 4.72 -40.71
CA GLN A 244 -16.77 4.83 -42.08
C GLN A 244 -17.26 6.25 -42.46
N GLN A 245 -17.39 7.14 -41.48
CA GLN A 245 -17.88 8.52 -41.67
C GLN A 245 -16.77 9.58 -41.52
N ASN A 246 -15.54 9.18 -41.12
CA ASN A 246 -14.49 10.11 -40.77
C ASN A 246 -13.10 9.67 -41.28
N ASP A 247 -12.31 10.62 -41.76
CA ASP A 247 -10.96 10.39 -42.33
C ASP A 247 -9.87 10.33 -41.22
N TYR A 248 -9.83 9.22 -40.42
CA TYR A 248 -8.75 8.96 -39.47
C TYR A 248 -8.43 7.48 -39.35
N ILE A 249 -7.18 7.19 -38.96
CA ILE A 249 -6.73 5.82 -38.68
C ILE A 249 -6.58 5.64 -37.15
N ILE A 250 -7.01 4.49 -36.65
CA ILE A 250 -6.88 4.12 -35.24
C ILE A 250 -5.61 3.31 -35.05
N HIS A 251 -4.72 3.79 -34.21
CA HIS A 251 -3.55 3.05 -33.71
C HIS A 251 -3.66 2.78 -32.21
N THR A 252 -3.24 1.60 -31.82
CA THR A 252 -3.09 1.25 -30.36
C THR A 252 -1.62 1.31 -29.98
N LEU A 253 -1.29 1.69 -28.73
CA LEU A 253 0.09 1.81 -28.26
C LEU A 253 0.21 1.41 -26.78
N TYR A 254 0.67 0.20 -26.53
CA TYR A 254 0.94 -0.33 -25.18
C TYR A 254 2.10 -1.32 -25.17
N GLY A 255 2.68 -1.61 -23.98
CA GLY A 255 3.96 -2.28 -23.84
C GLY A 255 4.05 -3.71 -24.40
N ALA A 256 2.94 -4.46 -24.45
CA ALA A 256 2.91 -5.85 -24.92
C ALA A 256 2.79 -6.00 -26.46
N MET A 257 2.72 -4.90 -27.19
CA MET A 257 2.59 -4.95 -28.67
C MET A 257 3.89 -5.33 -29.35
N GLY A 258 3.77 -5.94 -30.54
CA GLY A 258 4.91 -6.21 -31.41
C GLY A 258 5.58 -4.92 -31.93
N LYS A 259 6.89 -4.99 -32.23
CA LYS A 259 7.71 -3.85 -32.64
C LYS A 259 7.15 -3.06 -33.83
N GLN A 260 6.68 -3.76 -34.89
CA GLN A 260 6.15 -3.12 -36.08
C GLN A 260 4.89 -2.28 -35.80
N ALA A 261 3.97 -2.82 -34.99
CA ALA A 261 2.76 -2.10 -34.59
C ALA A 261 3.07 -0.87 -33.71
N GLN A 262 4.06 -0.97 -32.81
CA GLN A 262 4.51 0.18 -32.03
C GLN A 262 5.12 1.26 -32.93
N GLN A 263 5.97 0.89 -33.90
CA GLN A 263 6.57 1.81 -34.84
C GLN A 263 5.51 2.51 -35.73
N ALA A 264 4.52 1.78 -36.21
CA ALA A 264 3.42 2.35 -36.99
C ALA A 264 2.59 3.38 -36.21
N ALA A 265 2.39 3.17 -34.92
CA ALA A 265 1.72 4.13 -34.04
C ALA A 265 2.54 5.41 -33.81
N ILE A 266 3.88 5.31 -33.76
CA ILE A 266 4.79 6.42 -33.44
C ILE A 266 5.14 7.22 -34.70
N ALA A 267 5.47 6.56 -35.82
CA ALA A 267 5.89 7.21 -37.05
C ALA A 267 4.73 8.01 -37.69
N PRO A 268 5.01 9.09 -38.44
CA PRO A 268 4.01 9.73 -39.28
C PRO A 268 3.39 8.73 -40.26
N ASP A 269 2.10 8.91 -40.54
CA ASP A 269 1.45 8.10 -41.57
C ASP A 269 2.02 8.36 -42.95
N PRO A 270 2.45 7.34 -43.73
CA PRO A 270 3.03 7.53 -45.05
C PRO A 270 2.10 8.22 -46.07
N GLN A 271 0.78 8.09 -45.89
CA GLN A 271 -0.25 8.70 -46.72
C GLN A 271 -0.74 10.04 -46.16
N GLY A 272 -0.18 10.53 -45.03
CA GLY A 272 -0.58 11.77 -44.39
C GLY A 272 -1.97 11.72 -43.75
N GLN A 273 -2.51 10.51 -43.49
CA GLN A 273 -3.81 10.38 -42.84
C GLN A 273 -3.69 10.72 -41.35
N ARG A 274 -4.72 11.35 -40.83
CA ARG A 274 -4.84 11.72 -39.43
C ARG A 274 -4.92 10.48 -38.51
N LYS A 275 -4.18 10.49 -37.41
CA LYS A 275 -4.15 9.36 -36.49
C LYS A 275 -4.92 9.66 -35.20
N VAL A 276 -5.65 8.66 -34.70
CA VAL A 276 -6.14 8.59 -33.33
C VAL A 276 -5.36 7.49 -32.63
N ILE A 277 -4.45 7.87 -31.73
CA ILE A 277 -3.51 6.97 -31.07
C ILE A 277 -4.02 6.70 -29.64
N LEU A 278 -4.49 5.49 -29.39
CA LEU A 278 -4.96 5.05 -28.07
C LEU A 278 -3.79 4.45 -27.30
N ALA A 279 -3.33 5.11 -26.25
CA ALA A 279 -2.10 4.73 -25.56
C ALA A 279 -2.28 4.54 -24.05
N THR A 280 -1.41 3.74 -23.46
CA THR A 280 -1.18 3.74 -22.02
C THR A 280 -0.12 4.79 -21.65
N ASN A 281 0.33 4.80 -20.38
CA ASN A 281 1.44 5.65 -19.94
C ASN A 281 2.77 5.43 -20.70
N ILE A 282 2.87 4.46 -21.60
CA ILE A 282 4.04 4.30 -22.50
C ILE A 282 4.30 5.54 -23.36
N ALA A 283 3.24 6.27 -23.69
CA ALA A 283 3.33 7.51 -24.46
C ALA A 283 3.51 8.77 -23.58
N GLU A 284 3.59 8.64 -22.25
CA GLU A 284 3.70 9.75 -21.31
C GLU A 284 5.09 10.37 -21.30
N THR A 285 6.15 9.53 -21.32
CA THR A 285 7.56 9.95 -21.29
C THR A 285 8.32 9.33 -22.47
N SER A 286 9.55 9.70 -22.68
CA SER A 286 10.57 9.05 -23.51
C SER A 286 10.24 8.69 -24.99
N LEU A 287 8.97 8.75 -25.45
CA LEU A 287 8.58 8.55 -26.85
C LEU A 287 8.12 9.89 -27.47
N THR A 288 8.67 10.22 -28.62
CA THR A 288 8.17 11.36 -29.39
C THR A 288 7.25 10.85 -30.49
N ILE A 289 5.99 11.27 -30.46
CA ILE A 289 5.02 11.00 -31.51
C ILE A 289 4.81 12.31 -32.25
N GLU A 290 5.20 12.34 -33.49
CA GLU A 290 5.06 13.52 -34.34
C GLU A 290 3.60 13.74 -34.75
N GLY A 291 3.20 15.02 -34.97
CA GLY A 291 1.87 15.36 -35.44
C GLY A 291 0.78 15.52 -34.37
N VAL A 292 1.05 15.15 -33.11
CA VAL A 292 0.07 15.25 -32.01
C VAL A 292 -0.21 16.73 -31.67
N LYS A 293 -1.47 17.15 -31.84
CA LYS A 293 -1.97 18.48 -31.47
C LYS A 293 -3.08 18.42 -30.41
N VAL A 294 -3.71 17.27 -30.26
CA VAL A 294 -4.78 17.05 -29.28
C VAL A 294 -4.42 15.92 -28.36
N VAL A 295 -4.54 16.15 -27.06
CA VAL A 295 -4.43 15.12 -26.03
C VAL A 295 -5.79 14.93 -25.35
N ILE A 296 -6.20 13.67 -25.17
CA ILE A 296 -7.36 13.32 -24.35
C ILE A 296 -6.86 12.42 -23.22
N ASP A 297 -7.02 12.86 -21.98
CA ASP A 297 -6.51 12.14 -20.83
C ASP A 297 -7.66 11.64 -19.97
N SER A 298 -7.78 10.31 -19.87
CA SER A 298 -8.75 9.67 -18.96
C SER A 298 -8.44 9.93 -17.49
N LEU A 299 -7.22 10.37 -17.17
CA LEU A 299 -6.69 10.57 -15.82
C LEU A 299 -6.62 9.27 -15.00
N TRP A 300 -6.63 8.11 -15.65
CA TRP A 300 -6.48 6.81 -15.04
C TRP A 300 -5.26 6.07 -15.58
N GLU A 301 -4.66 5.24 -14.71
CA GLU A 301 -3.63 4.29 -15.09
C GLU A 301 -3.80 2.97 -14.35
N ASN A 302 -3.17 1.90 -14.87
CA ASN A 302 -2.99 0.67 -14.13
C ASN A 302 -1.61 0.69 -13.47
N SER A 303 -1.60 0.62 -12.16
CA SER A 303 -0.41 0.58 -11.31
C SER A 303 -0.25 -0.81 -10.71
N ALA A 304 0.98 -1.32 -10.70
CA ALA A 304 1.30 -2.55 -9.99
C ALA A 304 1.25 -2.30 -8.47
N GLU A 305 0.55 -3.18 -7.74
CA GLU A 305 0.44 -3.13 -6.29
C GLU A 305 0.62 -4.53 -5.73
N PHE A 306 1.53 -4.68 -4.79
CA PHE A 306 1.79 -5.95 -4.11
C PHE A 306 0.85 -6.12 -2.92
N HIS A 307 0.18 -7.26 -2.88
CA HIS A 307 -0.72 -7.62 -1.78
C HIS A 307 -0.08 -8.68 -0.87
N PRO A 308 0.45 -8.30 0.30
CA PRO A 308 1.18 -9.21 1.19
C PRO A 308 0.37 -10.43 1.63
N SER A 309 -0.94 -10.26 1.80
CA SER A 309 -1.82 -11.34 2.27
C SER A 309 -2.07 -12.46 1.26
N SER A 310 -1.78 -12.23 -0.02
CA SER A 310 -1.87 -13.26 -1.06
C SER A 310 -0.52 -13.57 -1.70
N GLY A 311 0.49 -12.71 -1.52
CA GLY A 311 1.78 -12.80 -2.22
C GLY A 311 1.68 -12.53 -3.72
N LEU A 312 0.59 -11.89 -4.17
CA LEU A 312 0.35 -11.58 -5.56
C LEU A 312 0.53 -10.08 -5.82
N THR A 313 1.16 -9.77 -6.94
CA THR A 313 1.16 -8.41 -7.49
C THR A 313 0.00 -8.26 -8.46
N GLN A 314 -0.77 -7.21 -8.30
CA GLN A 314 -1.94 -6.91 -9.12
C GLN A 314 -1.78 -5.57 -9.84
N LEU A 315 -2.37 -5.45 -11.03
CA LEU A 315 -2.61 -4.16 -11.67
C LEU A 315 -3.92 -3.57 -11.13
N THR A 316 -3.79 -2.52 -10.33
CA THR A 316 -4.92 -1.77 -9.78
C THR A 316 -5.11 -0.49 -10.59
N GLN A 317 -6.35 -0.20 -10.99
CA GLN A 317 -6.68 1.03 -11.68
C GLN A 317 -6.73 2.18 -10.67
N THR A 318 -5.84 3.17 -10.84
CA THR A 318 -5.69 4.32 -9.95
C THR A 318 -5.77 5.64 -10.72
N ARG A 319 -6.09 6.72 -10.03
CA ARG A 319 -5.94 8.07 -10.58
C ARG A 319 -4.46 8.41 -10.68
N ILE A 320 -4.08 9.09 -11.77
CA ILE A 320 -2.72 9.61 -11.95
C ILE A 320 -2.46 10.83 -11.07
N SER A 321 -1.19 11.20 -10.92
CA SER A 321 -0.81 12.45 -10.25
C SER A 321 -0.99 13.67 -11.15
N LYS A 322 -1.00 14.87 -10.55
CA LYS A 322 -0.98 16.14 -11.29
C LYS A 322 0.26 16.26 -12.17
N ALA A 323 1.42 15.83 -11.66
CA ALA A 323 2.66 15.84 -12.44
C ALA A 323 2.55 14.98 -13.71
N SER A 324 1.99 13.75 -13.61
CA SER A 324 1.73 12.89 -14.76
C SER A 324 0.75 13.54 -15.76
N ALA A 325 -0.35 14.13 -15.26
CA ALA A 325 -1.31 14.84 -16.11
C ALA A 325 -0.68 16.04 -16.86
N ILE A 326 0.23 16.76 -16.22
CA ILE A 326 0.98 17.85 -16.87
C ILE A 326 1.89 17.31 -17.98
N GLN A 327 2.60 16.21 -17.74
CA GLN A 327 3.46 15.57 -18.74
C GLN A 327 2.66 15.07 -19.94
N ARG A 328 1.50 14.43 -19.71
CA ARG A 328 0.57 14.00 -20.77
C ARG A 328 0.05 15.20 -21.57
N THR A 329 -0.37 16.26 -20.90
CA THR A 329 -0.79 17.52 -21.52
C THR A 329 0.29 18.09 -22.44
N GLY A 330 1.56 18.08 -21.99
CA GLY A 330 2.70 18.58 -22.74
C GLY A 330 2.96 17.87 -24.08
N ARG A 331 2.35 16.72 -24.32
CA ARG A 331 2.43 16.01 -25.61
C ARG A 331 1.78 16.78 -26.75
N ALA A 332 0.73 17.56 -26.47
CA ALA A 332 0.07 18.40 -27.47
C ALA A 332 0.88 19.65 -27.85
N GLY A 333 1.76 20.14 -26.97
CA GLY A 333 2.51 21.39 -27.15
C GLY A 333 3.95 21.22 -27.65
N ARG A 334 4.32 20.10 -28.29
CA ARG A 334 5.70 19.88 -28.73
C ARG A 334 6.08 20.57 -30.03
N VAL A 335 5.16 20.63 -30.97
CA VAL A 335 5.44 21.15 -32.36
C VAL A 335 4.69 22.45 -32.63
N SER A 336 3.52 22.61 -32.04
CA SER A 336 2.66 23.81 -32.20
C SER A 336 1.77 23.95 -30.98
N GLU A 337 0.98 25.01 -30.92
CA GLU A 337 -0.10 25.12 -29.94
C GLU A 337 -1.03 23.92 -30.02
N GLY A 338 -1.50 23.45 -28.85
CA GLY A 338 -2.30 22.27 -28.73
C GLY A 338 -3.46 22.39 -27.75
N VAL A 339 -4.26 21.32 -27.69
CA VAL A 339 -5.43 21.23 -26.80
C VAL A 339 -5.36 19.95 -26.00
N CYS A 340 -5.70 20.02 -24.71
CA CYS A 340 -5.83 18.86 -23.85
C CYS A 340 -7.22 18.79 -23.23
N TYR A 341 -7.88 17.65 -23.36
CA TYR A 341 -9.13 17.35 -22.68
C TYR A 341 -8.86 16.42 -21.49
N ARG A 342 -9.16 16.87 -20.28
CA ARG A 342 -9.11 16.07 -19.06
C ARG A 342 -10.50 15.51 -18.74
N LEU A 343 -10.65 14.19 -18.68
CA LEU A 343 -11.95 13.54 -18.43
C LEU A 343 -12.26 13.56 -16.92
N SER A 344 -12.40 14.73 -16.36
CA SER A 344 -12.78 14.99 -14.96
C SER A 344 -13.22 16.44 -14.79
N ALA A 345 -13.97 16.72 -13.72
CA ALA A 345 -14.22 18.09 -13.27
C ALA A 345 -12.94 18.71 -12.72
N LYS A 346 -12.79 20.02 -12.83
CA LYS A 346 -11.62 20.76 -12.38
C LYS A 346 -11.41 20.64 -10.88
N GLU A 347 -12.48 20.73 -10.11
CA GLU A 347 -12.47 20.64 -8.64
C GLU A 347 -12.03 19.25 -8.16
N SER A 348 -12.34 18.20 -8.91
CA SER A 348 -11.89 16.83 -8.62
C SER A 348 -10.41 16.68 -8.94
N PHE A 349 -9.94 17.24 -10.05
CA PHE A 349 -8.53 17.23 -10.41
C PHE A 349 -7.66 17.99 -9.41
N GLU A 350 -8.12 19.09 -8.85
CA GLU A 350 -7.38 19.86 -7.84
C GLU A 350 -7.08 19.05 -6.56
N ARG A 351 -7.82 17.98 -6.30
CA ARG A 351 -7.59 17.06 -5.16
C ARG A 351 -6.63 15.90 -5.48
N PHE A 352 -6.16 15.78 -6.71
CA PHE A 352 -5.20 14.73 -7.06
C PHE A 352 -3.87 14.95 -6.35
N ALA A 353 -3.15 13.86 -6.10
CA ALA A 353 -1.80 13.92 -5.56
C ALA A 353 -0.88 14.72 -6.49
N GLU A 354 0.02 15.51 -5.93
CA GLU A 354 0.99 16.29 -6.71
C GLU A 354 1.92 15.38 -7.52
N HIS A 355 2.48 14.34 -6.88
CA HIS A 355 3.39 13.37 -7.47
C HIS A 355 2.89 11.94 -7.26
N SER A 356 3.26 11.04 -8.15
CA SER A 356 3.01 9.60 -7.98
C SER A 356 3.83 9.05 -6.82
N ALA A 357 3.24 8.14 -6.04
CA ALA A 357 3.97 7.47 -4.97
C ALA A 357 5.14 6.66 -5.56
N PRO A 358 6.34 6.69 -4.94
CA PRO A 358 7.48 5.87 -5.36
C PRO A 358 7.11 4.38 -5.44
N GLN A 359 7.65 3.68 -6.44
CA GLN A 359 7.36 2.26 -6.64
C GLN A 359 7.71 1.40 -5.42
N ILE A 360 8.77 1.75 -4.70
CA ILE A 360 9.21 1.04 -3.49
C ILE A 360 8.14 0.94 -2.40
N LEU A 361 7.17 1.85 -2.38
CA LEU A 361 6.06 1.83 -1.41
C LEU A 361 4.89 0.95 -1.85
N ARG A 362 4.88 0.47 -3.10
CA ARG A 362 3.76 -0.25 -3.71
C ARG A 362 4.11 -1.66 -4.17
N GLU A 363 5.36 -1.91 -4.52
CA GLU A 363 5.80 -3.18 -5.08
C GLU A 363 6.39 -4.12 -4.03
N ASP A 364 6.60 -5.38 -4.42
CA ASP A 364 7.30 -6.37 -3.60
C ASP A 364 8.78 -5.99 -3.49
N VAL A 365 9.24 -5.76 -2.27
CA VAL A 365 10.63 -5.39 -2.00
C VAL A 365 11.53 -6.59 -1.67
N ALA A 366 11.01 -7.83 -1.70
CA ALA A 366 11.81 -9.02 -1.43
C ALA A 366 12.96 -9.22 -2.45
N PRO A 367 12.77 -8.98 -3.77
CA PRO A 367 13.88 -9.00 -4.73
C PRO A 367 14.97 -7.97 -4.39
N LEU A 368 14.55 -6.76 -4.05
CA LEU A 368 15.46 -5.68 -3.71
C LEU A 368 16.22 -5.96 -2.41
N LEU A 369 15.54 -6.53 -1.42
CA LEU A 369 16.17 -6.93 -0.16
C LEU A 369 17.24 -8.01 -0.39
N LEU A 370 16.95 -9.00 -1.26
CA LEU A 370 17.94 -10.02 -1.62
C LEU A 370 19.18 -9.40 -2.26
N GLU A 371 19.02 -8.44 -3.18
CA GLU A 371 20.12 -7.71 -3.80
C GLU A 371 20.89 -6.86 -2.78
N THR A 372 20.19 -6.20 -1.85
CA THR A 372 20.79 -5.41 -0.77
C THR A 372 21.63 -6.27 0.17
N LEU A 373 21.12 -7.44 0.56
CA LEU A 373 21.86 -8.39 1.40
C LEU A 373 23.05 -9.01 0.67
N ASN A 374 22.92 -9.25 -0.64
CA ASN A 374 24.03 -9.71 -1.47
C ASN A 374 25.12 -8.65 -1.61
N TRP A 375 24.79 -7.39 -1.59
CA TRP A 375 25.73 -6.26 -1.51
C TRP A 375 26.44 -6.17 -0.14
N GLY A 376 25.91 -6.82 0.90
CA GLY A 376 26.49 -6.86 2.25
C GLY A 376 25.90 -5.83 3.21
N THR A 377 24.76 -5.26 2.93
CA THR A 377 24.12 -4.23 3.75
C THR A 377 22.62 -4.45 3.96
N HIS A 378 21.97 -3.52 4.66
CA HIS A 378 20.51 -3.48 4.86
C HIS A 378 19.93 -2.18 4.31
N PHE A 379 18.61 -2.15 4.02
CA PHE A 379 17.93 -0.94 3.53
C PHE A 379 18.22 0.30 4.36
N SER A 380 18.23 0.17 5.70
CA SER A 380 18.45 1.28 6.63
C SER A 380 19.80 1.98 6.45
N ASN A 381 20.76 1.30 5.86
CA ASN A 381 22.14 1.81 5.68
C ASN A 381 22.35 2.38 4.29
N LEU A 382 21.46 2.09 3.33
CA LEU A 382 21.55 2.63 1.97
C LEU A 382 21.00 4.05 1.89
N ALA A 383 21.69 4.91 1.16
CA ALA A 383 21.29 6.27 0.85
C ALA A 383 20.15 6.31 -0.18
N MET A 384 18.97 5.83 0.21
CA MET A 384 17.80 5.80 -0.65
C MET A 384 16.95 7.06 -0.45
N LEU A 385 16.43 7.62 -1.53
CA LEU A 385 15.54 8.79 -1.46
C LEU A 385 14.22 8.48 -0.74
N THR A 386 13.74 7.24 -0.82
CA THR A 386 12.60 6.73 -0.06
C THR A 386 12.90 5.33 0.42
N GLN A 387 12.79 5.10 1.72
CA GLN A 387 12.95 3.78 2.32
C GLN A 387 11.65 2.98 2.22
N PRO A 388 11.70 1.64 2.07
CA PRO A 388 10.51 0.81 2.24
C PRO A 388 9.98 0.94 3.66
N SER A 389 8.66 0.80 3.84
CA SER A 389 8.06 0.82 5.18
C SER A 389 8.56 -0.36 6.02
N LYS A 390 8.54 -0.19 7.35
CA LYS A 390 8.91 -1.27 8.29
C LYS A 390 8.07 -2.53 8.06
N ALA A 391 6.80 -2.37 7.71
CA ALA A 391 5.90 -3.48 7.42
C ALA A 391 6.32 -4.23 6.14
N GLN A 392 6.62 -3.51 5.05
CA GLN A 392 7.11 -4.12 3.80
C GLN A 392 8.44 -4.86 4.02
N SER A 393 9.38 -4.24 4.74
CA SER A 393 10.67 -4.86 5.06
C SER A 393 10.50 -6.14 5.87
N ALA A 394 9.61 -6.15 6.87
CA ALA A 394 9.33 -7.35 7.68
C ALA A 394 8.71 -8.48 6.85
N ILE A 395 7.79 -8.15 5.92
CA ILE A 395 7.19 -9.11 5.00
C ILE A 395 8.25 -9.70 4.05
N ALA A 396 9.12 -8.85 3.49
CA ALA A 396 10.19 -9.29 2.62
C ALA A 396 11.20 -10.20 3.34
N ILE A 397 11.61 -9.84 4.56
CA ILE A 397 12.49 -10.69 5.39
C ILE A 397 11.84 -12.06 5.61
N LYS A 398 10.55 -12.09 5.98
CA LYS A 398 9.83 -13.34 6.20
C LYS A 398 9.72 -14.19 4.93
N ALA A 399 9.47 -13.56 3.77
CA ALA A 399 9.45 -14.26 2.49
C ALA A 399 10.81 -14.86 2.14
N LEU A 400 11.92 -14.15 2.41
CA LEU A 400 13.28 -14.64 2.20
C LEU A 400 13.66 -15.73 3.23
N GLU A 401 13.18 -15.65 4.46
CA GLU A 401 13.35 -16.69 5.49
C GLU A 401 12.65 -17.99 5.08
N GLU A 402 11.43 -17.92 4.58
CA GLU A 402 10.64 -19.08 4.14
C GLU A 402 11.33 -19.88 3.03
N ILE A 403 12.09 -19.23 2.14
CA ILE A 403 12.87 -19.90 1.10
C ILE A 403 14.32 -20.16 1.52
N GLY A 404 14.71 -19.86 2.75
CA GLY A 404 16.06 -20.10 3.27
C GLY A 404 17.13 -19.13 2.78
N ALA A 405 16.77 -18.02 2.16
CA ALA A 405 17.72 -16.98 1.74
C ALA A 405 18.34 -16.23 2.93
N VAL A 406 17.58 -16.09 3.99
CA VAL A 406 18.03 -15.61 5.31
C VAL A 406 17.68 -16.62 6.38
N ASN A 407 18.43 -16.63 7.49
CA ASN A 407 18.13 -17.44 8.65
C ASN A 407 17.12 -16.73 9.60
N LYS A 408 16.71 -17.39 10.69
CA LYS A 408 15.79 -16.82 11.70
C LYS A 408 16.29 -15.55 12.37
N LYS A 409 17.60 -15.26 12.30
CA LYS A 409 18.20 -14.04 12.83
C LYS A 409 18.26 -12.91 11.79
N GLY A 410 17.85 -13.19 10.53
CA GLY A 410 17.95 -12.26 9.42
C GLY A 410 19.28 -12.26 8.68
N ASP A 411 20.23 -13.15 9.06
CA ASP A 411 21.53 -13.19 8.39
C ASP A 411 21.44 -13.84 7.00
N PHE A 412 22.18 -13.31 6.05
CA PHE A 412 22.22 -13.79 4.68
C PHE A 412 22.95 -15.13 4.55
N THR A 413 22.28 -16.14 4.01
CA THR A 413 22.81 -17.49 3.91
C THR A 413 23.64 -17.72 2.64
N ALA A 414 24.41 -18.84 2.60
CA ALA A 414 25.07 -19.29 1.38
C ALA A 414 24.05 -19.63 0.28
N TYR A 415 22.88 -20.17 0.66
CA TYR A 415 21.78 -20.41 -0.26
C TYR A 415 21.22 -19.10 -0.81
N GLY A 416 21.05 -18.08 0.02
CA GLY A 416 20.65 -16.74 -0.39
C GLY A 416 21.61 -16.13 -1.43
N ARG A 417 22.92 -16.30 -1.24
CA ARG A 417 23.91 -15.87 -2.23
C ARG A 417 23.74 -16.58 -3.58
N SER A 418 23.44 -17.88 -3.55
CA SER A 418 23.17 -18.63 -4.79
C SER A 418 21.89 -18.16 -5.48
N LEU A 419 20.85 -17.81 -4.71
CA LEU A 419 19.61 -17.24 -5.25
C LEU A 419 19.86 -15.88 -5.93
N ALA A 420 20.66 -15.01 -5.34
CA ALA A 420 20.98 -13.69 -5.88
C ALA A 420 21.66 -13.73 -7.26
N GLN A 421 22.34 -14.84 -7.60
CA GLN A 421 22.97 -15.03 -8.90
C GLN A 421 21.94 -15.31 -10.03
N ILE A 422 20.70 -15.70 -9.69
CA ILE A 422 19.71 -16.06 -10.69
C ILE A 422 18.84 -14.84 -11.03
N PRO A 423 18.76 -14.43 -12.30
CA PRO A 423 18.12 -13.19 -12.72
C PRO A 423 16.59 -13.28 -12.76
N CYS A 424 15.94 -13.63 -11.64
CA CYS A 424 14.49 -13.65 -11.51
C CYS A 424 14.08 -13.37 -10.05
N HIS A 425 12.78 -13.35 -9.81
CA HIS A 425 12.23 -13.17 -8.45
C HIS A 425 12.79 -14.25 -7.50
N PRO A 426 13.11 -13.93 -6.22
CA PRO A 426 13.71 -14.88 -5.27
C PRO A 426 12.99 -16.22 -5.16
N GLN A 427 11.67 -16.22 -5.12
CA GLN A 427 10.87 -17.45 -5.07
C GLN A 427 10.98 -18.29 -6.34
N LEU A 428 11.11 -17.67 -7.52
CA LEU A 428 11.36 -18.38 -8.79
C LEU A 428 12.80 -18.87 -8.86
N ALA A 429 13.77 -18.12 -8.34
CA ALA A 429 15.14 -18.56 -8.20
C ALA A 429 15.23 -19.78 -7.24
N HIS A 430 14.46 -19.75 -6.13
CA HIS A 430 14.32 -20.87 -5.23
C HIS A 430 13.83 -22.15 -5.95
N LEU A 431 12.79 -22.03 -6.78
CA LEU A 431 12.31 -23.16 -7.60
C LEU A 431 13.44 -23.78 -8.43
N LEU A 432 14.22 -22.97 -9.15
CA LEU A 432 15.31 -23.45 -10.00
C LEU A 432 16.40 -24.15 -9.19
N LEU A 433 16.84 -23.55 -8.08
CA LEU A 433 17.86 -24.17 -7.22
C LEU A 433 17.33 -25.41 -6.52
N PHE A 434 16.09 -25.38 -6.05
CA PHE A 434 15.43 -26.57 -5.46
C PHE A 434 15.40 -27.72 -6.46
N ALA A 435 14.96 -27.46 -7.69
CA ALA A 435 14.95 -28.46 -8.77
C ALA A 435 16.35 -29.03 -9.07
N LYS A 436 17.39 -28.20 -8.96
CA LYS A 436 18.78 -28.63 -9.20
C LYS A 436 19.34 -29.45 -8.04
N GLN A 437 19.18 -28.98 -6.80
CA GLN A 437 19.94 -29.43 -5.65
C GLN A 437 19.11 -30.21 -4.64
N ASN A 438 17.91 -29.76 -4.33
CA ASN A 438 17.12 -30.20 -3.19
C ASN A 438 16.01 -31.20 -3.54
N VAL A 439 15.58 -31.26 -4.80
CA VAL A 439 14.53 -32.21 -5.22
C VAL A 439 14.92 -33.66 -4.93
N SER A 440 16.22 -33.97 -5.01
CA SER A 440 16.75 -35.32 -4.70
C SER A 440 16.60 -35.71 -3.23
N ALA A 441 16.52 -34.73 -2.33
CA ALA A 441 16.34 -34.97 -0.90
C ALA A 441 14.89 -35.32 -0.52
N VAL A 442 13.91 -35.11 -1.40
CA VAL A 442 12.52 -35.47 -1.14
C VAL A 442 12.35 -36.96 -1.44
N ALA A 443 12.44 -37.78 -0.39
CA ALA A 443 12.43 -39.24 -0.50
C ALA A 443 11.15 -39.81 -1.11
N GLN A 444 10.03 -39.12 -0.97
CA GLN A 444 8.71 -39.51 -1.47
C GLN A 444 8.56 -39.34 -2.98
N PHE A 445 9.44 -38.59 -3.64
CA PHE A 445 9.36 -38.39 -5.10
C PHE A 445 10.15 -39.48 -5.86
N SER A 446 9.51 -40.05 -6.85
CA SER A 446 10.16 -40.95 -7.80
C SER A 446 11.20 -40.21 -8.65
N ASP A 447 12.15 -40.92 -9.23
CA ASP A 447 13.14 -40.30 -10.10
C ASP A 447 12.52 -39.70 -11.36
N ALA A 448 11.41 -40.23 -11.83
CA ALA A 448 10.61 -39.65 -12.92
C ALA A 448 10.04 -38.29 -12.54
N GLN A 449 9.43 -38.20 -11.34
CA GLN A 449 8.92 -36.91 -10.84
C GLN A 449 10.02 -35.85 -10.63
N LYS A 450 11.19 -36.28 -10.08
CA LYS A 450 12.34 -35.39 -9.91
C LYS A 450 12.85 -34.86 -11.25
N CYS A 451 12.88 -35.72 -12.29
CA CYS A 451 13.24 -35.33 -13.65
C CYS A 451 12.19 -34.35 -14.25
N ALA A 452 10.91 -34.67 -14.11
CA ALA A 452 9.80 -33.85 -14.59
C ALA A 452 9.80 -32.44 -13.95
N ILE A 453 10.06 -32.32 -12.62
CA ILE A 453 10.22 -31.04 -11.92
C ILE A 453 11.38 -30.23 -12.52
N LYS A 454 12.54 -30.84 -12.78
CA LYS A 454 13.70 -30.17 -13.40
C LYS A 454 13.35 -29.59 -14.77
N THR A 455 12.59 -30.36 -15.58
CA THR A 455 12.18 -29.93 -16.91
C THR A 455 11.11 -28.83 -16.87
N ALA A 456 10.15 -28.91 -15.95
CA ALA A 456 9.05 -27.98 -15.84
C ALA A 456 9.46 -26.63 -15.19
N ALA A 457 10.42 -26.63 -14.26
CA ALA A 457 10.80 -25.45 -13.50
C ALA A 457 11.17 -24.23 -14.37
N PRO A 458 12.02 -24.35 -15.44
CA PRO A 458 12.30 -23.22 -16.33
C PRO A 458 11.05 -22.66 -17.03
N PHE A 459 10.10 -23.52 -17.38
CA PHE A 459 8.85 -23.09 -18.02
C PHE A 459 7.92 -22.37 -17.04
N ILE A 460 7.82 -22.82 -15.79
CA ILE A 460 7.07 -22.08 -14.75
C ILE A 460 7.67 -20.70 -14.53
N VAL A 461 9.01 -20.57 -14.51
CA VAL A 461 9.67 -19.26 -14.41
C VAL A 461 9.33 -18.38 -15.62
N ALA A 462 9.34 -18.93 -16.81
CA ALA A 462 8.97 -18.21 -18.04
C ALA A 462 7.50 -17.76 -18.02
N LEU A 463 6.58 -18.65 -17.64
CA LEU A 463 5.14 -18.39 -17.54
C LEU A 463 4.81 -17.33 -16.47
N ALA A 464 5.47 -17.40 -15.31
CA ALA A 464 5.27 -16.43 -14.24
C ALA A 464 5.71 -15.00 -14.65
N GLN A 465 6.74 -14.90 -15.51
CA GLN A 465 7.25 -13.62 -16.00
C GLN A 465 6.53 -13.10 -17.25
N ALA A 466 5.85 -13.99 -17.96
CA ALA A 466 5.00 -13.62 -19.08
C ALA A 466 3.64 -13.18 -18.54
N GLN A 467 3.26 -11.94 -18.83
CA GLN A 467 1.90 -11.44 -18.53
C GLN A 467 0.91 -12.01 -19.57
N LEU A 468 0.69 -13.32 -19.49
CA LEU A 468 -0.20 -14.03 -20.42
C LEU A 468 -1.65 -13.75 -20.06
N GLN A 469 -2.43 -13.34 -21.04
CA GLN A 469 -3.88 -13.38 -20.96
C GLN A 469 -4.34 -14.70 -21.58
N SER A 470 -4.91 -15.58 -20.78
CA SER A 470 -5.49 -16.84 -21.21
C SER A 470 -6.96 -16.90 -20.82
N GLU A 471 -7.79 -17.44 -21.67
CA GLU A 471 -9.18 -17.79 -21.35
C GLU A 471 -9.24 -19.08 -20.52
N HIS A 472 -8.20 -19.91 -20.58
CA HIS A 472 -8.07 -21.15 -19.83
C HIS A 472 -7.38 -20.91 -18.50
N VAL A 473 -7.97 -21.44 -17.44
CA VAL A 473 -7.47 -21.29 -16.07
C VAL A 473 -6.38 -22.31 -15.75
N LEU A 474 -6.48 -23.53 -16.28
CA LEU A 474 -5.44 -24.56 -16.11
C LEU A 474 -4.28 -24.30 -17.06
N ILE A 475 -3.06 -24.41 -16.53
CA ILE A 475 -1.84 -24.21 -17.33
C ILE A 475 -1.75 -25.23 -18.45
N SER A 476 -2.06 -26.51 -18.15
CA SER A 476 -2.10 -27.58 -19.16
C SER A 476 -3.01 -27.20 -20.33
N ASP A 477 -4.23 -26.75 -20.06
CA ASP A 477 -5.19 -26.35 -21.09
C ASP A 477 -4.70 -25.08 -21.83
N ALA A 478 -4.17 -24.09 -21.12
CA ALA A 478 -3.64 -22.88 -21.73
C ALA A 478 -2.49 -23.17 -22.70
N LEU A 479 -1.60 -24.08 -22.34
CA LEU A 479 -0.47 -24.49 -23.18
C LEU A 479 -0.93 -25.15 -24.51
N LEU A 480 -2.04 -25.88 -24.51
CA LEU A 480 -2.62 -26.48 -25.73
C LEU A 480 -3.12 -25.42 -26.72
N HIS A 481 -3.60 -24.28 -26.19
CA HIS A 481 -4.22 -23.22 -26.98
C HIS A 481 -3.25 -22.07 -27.32
N PHE A 482 -1.99 -22.11 -26.87
CA PHE A 482 -0.99 -21.12 -27.24
C PHE A 482 -0.73 -21.08 -28.74
N THR A 483 -0.66 -19.86 -29.27
CA THR A 483 -0.21 -19.66 -30.65
C THR A 483 1.26 -20.12 -30.83
N PRO A 484 1.70 -20.44 -32.04
CA PRO A 484 3.10 -20.78 -32.30
C PRO A 484 4.09 -19.69 -31.83
N ALA A 485 3.70 -18.43 -31.95
CA ALA A 485 4.52 -17.30 -31.47
C ALA A 485 4.66 -17.31 -29.95
N GLN A 486 3.57 -17.51 -29.19
CA GLN A 486 3.58 -17.60 -27.73
C GLN A 486 4.41 -18.80 -27.26
N ARG A 487 4.24 -19.98 -27.89
CA ARG A 487 5.04 -21.20 -27.58
C ARG A 487 6.52 -20.93 -27.77
N ASN A 488 6.90 -20.32 -28.90
CA ASN A 488 8.29 -20.00 -29.19
C ASN A 488 8.88 -19.01 -28.20
N ASP A 489 8.13 -17.97 -27.82
CA ASP A 489 8.60 -16.97 -26.84
C ASP A 489 8.79 -17.59 -25.45
N ILE A 490 7.83 -18.37 -24.96
CA ILE A 490 7.94 -19.07 -23.67
C ILE A 490 9.13 -20.04 -23.69
N THR A 491 9.29 -20.84 -24.76
CA THR A 491 10.41 -21.76 -24.89
C THR A 491 11.75 -21.03 -24.89
N LYS A 492 11.85 -19.91 -25.63
CA LYS A 492 13.05 -19.08 -25.65
C LYS A 492 13.38 -18.49 -24.30
N GLN A 493 12.36 -18.10 -23.55
CA GLN A 493 12.55 -17.60 -22.18
C GLN A 493 12.97 -18.72 -21.22
N ALA A 494 12.32 -19.90 -21.30
CA ALA A 494 12.66 -21.06 -20.47
C ALA A 494 14.11 -21.53 -20.69
N LYS A 495 14.58 -21.57 -21.95
CA LYS A 495 15.96 -21.96 -22.30
C LYS A 495 17.03 -21.16 -21.55
N ARG A 496 16.78 -19.89 -21.25
CA ARG A 496 17.70 -19.04 -20.46
C ARG A 496 17.93 -19.54 -19.04
N TYR A 497 16.98 -20.32 -18.51
CA TYR A 497 17.03 -20.87 -17.17
C TYR A 497 17.50 -22.32 -17.11
N ALA A 498 17.72 -23.00 -18.27
CA ALA A 498 18.10 -24.40 -18.34
C ALA A 498 19.36 -24.72 -17.53
N GLN A 499 20.39 -23.87 -17.63
CA GLN A 499 21.64 -24.02 -16.89
C GLN A 499 21.46 -24.01 -15.37
N PHE A 500 20.49 -23.28 -14.86
CA PHE A 500 20.24 -23.16 -13.41
C PHE A 500 19.59 -24.42 -12.83
N VAL A 501 19.01 -25.28 -13.65
CA VAL A 501 18.51 -26.61 -13.25
C VAL A 501 19.45 -27.74 -13.66
N GLY A 502 20.59 -27.41 -14.30
CA GLY A 502 21.56 -28.38 -14.77
C GLY A 502 21.15 -29.13 -16.04
N LEU A 503 20.33 -28.52 -16.88
CA LEU A 503 19.90 -29.06 -18.18
C LEU A 503 20.49 -28.25 -19.34
N SER A 504 20.67 -28.94 -20.50
CA SER A 504 20.95 -28.26 -21.75
C SER A 504 19.68 -27.64 -22.33
N GLU A 505 19.83 -26.60 -23.15
CA GLU A 505 18.69 -25.92 -23.78
C GLU A 505 17.86 -26.87 -24.67
N GLN A 506 18.51 -27.88 -25.27
CA GLN A 506 17.89 -28.88 -26.12
C GLN A 506 16.99 -29.87 -25.36
N ALA A 507 17.23 -30.03 -24.06
CA ALA A 507 16.44 -30.92 -23.20
C ALA A 507 15.08 -30.31 -22.82
N LEU A 508 14.82 -29.03 -23.14
CA LEU A 508 13.58 -28.36 -22.84
C LEU A 508 12.57 -28.46 -23.99
N ASP A 509 11.51 -29.21 -23.75
CA ASP A 509 10.37 -29.34 -24.66
C ASP A 509 9.06 -28.96 -23.95
N LEU A 510 8.41 -27.91 -24.46
CA LEU A 510 7.13 -27.43 -23.92
C LEU A 510 5.98 -28.44 -24.10
N SER A 511 6.07 -29.30 -25.14
CA SER A 511 5.03 -30.31 -25.43
C SER A 511 5.13 -31.57 -24.56
N ALA A 512 6.25 -31.76 -23.90
CA ALA A 512 6.55 -32.91 -23.03
C ALA A 512 6.40 -32.60 -21.54
N LEU A 513 5.76 -31.47 -21.16
CA LEU A 513 5.59 -31.11 -19.79
C LEU A 513 4.55 -32.00 -19.09
N ASP A 514 4.90 -32.46 -17.92
CA ASP A 514 4.03 -33.24 -17.04
C ASP A 514 3.15 -32.31 -16.19
N ASP A 515 1.84 -32.55 -16.18
CA ASP A 515 0.84 -31.74 -15.49
C ASP A 515 1.04 -31.71 -13.98
N GLU A 516 1.45 -32.83 -13.40
CA GLU A 516 1.73 -32.91 -11.95
C GLU A 516 2.97 -32.11 -11.58
N ALA A 517 4.01 -32.18 -12.43
CA ALA A 517 5.24 -31.41 -12.24
C ALA A 517 5.00 -29.88 -12.33
N LEU A 518 4.07 -29.44 -13.17
CA LEU A 518 3.66 -28.03 -13.22
C LEU A 518 3.08 -27.57 -11.87
N GLY A 519 2.17 -28.35 -11.30
CA GLY A 519 1.58 -28.08 -9.98
C GLY A 519 2.64 -28.08 -8.86
N LEU A 520 3.54 -29.07 -8.88
CA LEU A 520 4.66 -29.16 -7.94
C LEU A 520 5.61 -27.96 -8.03
N CYS A 521 5.99 -27.53 -9.22
CA CYS A 521 6.86 -26.38 -9.42
C CYS A 521 6.22 -25.10 -8.86
N ILE A 522 4.93 -24.87 -9.08
CA ILE A 522 4.22 -23.71 -8.53
C ILE A 522 4.18 -23.79 -7.01
N ALA A 523 3.88 -24.97 -6.46
CA ALA A 523 3.86 -25.17 -5.01
C ALA A 523 5.21 -24.87 -4.36
N ILE A 524 6.32 -25.29 -5.00
CA ILE A 524 7.69 -25.02 -4.52
C ILE A 524 7.98 -23.51 -4.56
N ALA A 525 7.61 -22.84 -5.65
CA ALA A 525 7.86 -21.41 -5.80
C ALA A 525 6.99 -20.58 -4.84
N PHE A 526 5.69 -20.89 -4.76
CA PHE A 526 4.68 -20.04 -4.14
C PHE A 526 3.80 -20.79 -3.14
N PRO A 527 4.34 -21.30 -2.03
CA PRO A 527 3.58 -22.09 -1.06
C PRO A 527 2.37 -21.36 -0.47
N ARG A 528 2.42 -20.02 -0.35
CA ARG A 528 1.31 -19.21 0.13
C ARG A 528 0.18 -19.02 -0.89
N GLN A 529 0.43 -19.33 -2.16
CA GLN A 529 -0.55 -19.28 -3.25
C GLN A 529 -1.21 -20.63 -3.51
N LEU A 530 -0.95 -21.64 -2.67
CA LEU A 530 -1.72 -22.88 -2.68
C LEU A 530 -3.14 -22.59 -2.19
N ALA A 531 -4.13 -23.11 -2.88
CA ALA A 531 -5.53 -22.91 -2.56
C ALA A 531 -6.24 -24.25 -2.32
N PHE A 532 -7.06 -24.28 -1.27
CA PHE A 532 -7.86 -25.41 -0.86
C PHE A 532 -9.33 -25.11 -1.04
N LYS A 533 -10.09 -26.04 -1.60
CA LYS A 533 -11.52 -25.92 -1.84
C LYS A 533 -12.28 -26.02 -0.51
N THR A 534 -13.02 -24.98 -0.20
CA THR A 534 -14.00 -24.95 0.90
C THR A 534 -15.40 -25.26 0.38
N SER A 535 -16.43 -25.22 1.21
CA SER A 535 -17.82 -25.48 0.80
C SER A 535 -18.34 -24.50 -0.29
N ALA A 536 -17.89 -23.25 -0.26
CA ALA A 536 -18.42 -22.17 -1.12
C ALA A 536 -17.40 -21.61 -2.13
N SER A 537 -16.10 -21.71 -1.83
CA SER A 537 -15.02 -21.07 -2.61
C SER A 537 -13.69 -21.75 -2.33
N TYR A 538 -12.59 -21.11 -2.70
CA TYR A 538 -11.24 -21.52 -2.30
C TYR A 538 -10.69 -20.60 -1.22
N LYS A 539 -9.77 -21.13 -0.41
CA LYS A 539 -8.96 -20.35 0.51
C LYS A 539 -7.48 -20.54 0.20
N LEU A 540 -6.77 -19.45 -0.02
CA LEU A 540 -5.32 -19.45 -0.22
C LEU A 540 -4.59 -19.73 1.11
N ALA A 541 -3.45 -20.41 1.04
CA ALA A 541 -2.56 -20.62 2.18
C ALA A 541 -2.07 -19.29 2.81
N GLY A 542 -2.05 -18.21 2.06
CA GLY A 542 -1.82 -16.85 2.56
C GLY A 542 -2.99 -16.25 3.35
N GLY A 543 -4.15 -16.91 3.41
CA GLY A 543 -5.31 -16.52 4.24
C GLY A 543 -6.46 -15.85 3.49
N LYS A 544 -6.29 -15.44 2.23
CA LYS A 544 -7.34 -14.81 1.41
C LYS A 544 -8.29 -15.84 0.82
N GLY A 545 -9.56 -15.43 0.63
CA GLY A 545 -10.52 -16.17 -0.19
C GLY A 545 -10.13 -16.09 -1.66
N ALA A 546 -10.47 -17.15 -2.42
CA ALA A 546 -10.24 -17.17 -3.85
C ALA A 546 -11.38 -17.88 -4.60
N ASP A 547 -11.61 -17.45 -5.84
CA ASP A 547 -12.64 -17.96 -6.72
C ASP A 547 -12.03 -18.45 -8.04
N ILE A 548 -12.56 -19.55 -8.57
CA ILE A 548 -12.10 -20.15 -9.82
C ILE A 548 -13.31 -20.51 -10.68
N SER A 549 -13.16 -20.31 -11.99
CA SER A 549 -14.19 -20.69 -12.97
C SER A 549 -13.77 -22.01 -13.65
N LEU A 550 -14.08 -23.15 -13.00
CA LEU A 550 -13.85 -24.51 -13.52
C LEU A 550 -15.12 -25.36 -13.31
N ALA A 551 -15.43 -26.21 -14.27
CA ALA A 551 -16.57 -27.14 -14.18
C ALA A 551 -16.39 -28.15 -13.03
N ASN A 552 -15.18 -28.73 -12.90
CA ASN A 552 -14.81 -29.68 -11.86
C ASN A 552 -13.61 -29.16 -11.08
N PRO A 553 -13.81 -28.23 -10.12
CA PRO A 553 -12.73 -27.65 -9.38
C PRO A 553 -12.07 -28.66 -8.43
N PRO A 554 -10.72 -28.87 -8.52
CA PRO A 554 -9.99 -29.84 -7.70
C PRO A 554 -9.95 -29.39 -6.23
N GLN A 555 -9.64 -30.32 -5.31
CA GLN A 555 -9.55 -30.03 -3.89
C GLN A 555 -8.38 -29.07 -3.55
N TRP A 556 -7.22 -29.31 -4.17
CA TRP A 556 -6.05 -28.47 -4.05
C TRP A 556 -5.63 -27.94 -5.42
N ILE A 557 -5.25 -26.68 -5.46
CA ILE A 557 -4.75 -26.03 -6.68
C ILE A 557 -3.60 -25.09 -6.34
N ALA A 558 -2.55 -25.14 -7.13
CA ALA A 558 -1.40 -24.26 -7.05
C ALA A 558 -1.60 -23.08 -8.01
N VAL A 559 -1.70 -21.87 -7.48
CA VAL A 559 -2.04 -20.66 -8.24
C VAL A 559 -0.76 -19.97 -8.71
N LEU A 560 -0.61 -19.79 -10.01
CA LEU A 560 0.51 -19.05 -10.61
C LEU A 560 0.16 -17.57 -10.83
N GLN A 561 -1.08 -17.28 -11.26
CA GLN A 561 -1.56 -15.93 -11.49
C GLN A 561 -2.97 -15.76 -10.95
N GLY A 562 -3.21 -14.65 -10.26
CA GLY A 562 -4.52 -14.27 -9.71
C GLY A 562 -4.76 -12.79 -9.82
N GLN A 563 -6.03 -12.39 -9.76
CA GLN A 563 -6.46 -11.01 -9.77
C GLN A 563 -7.32 -10.73 -8.55
N HIS A 564 -6.97 -9.72 -7.76
CA HIS A 564 -7.82 -9.28 -6.66
C HIS A 564 -9.11 -8.64 -7.18
N ILE A 565 -10.25 -9.05 -6.64
CA ILE A 565 -11.56 -8.45 -6.88
C ILE A 565 -12.19 -8.24 -5.51
N GLY A 566 -12.21 -7.00 -5.05
CA GLY A 566 -12.66 -6.69 -3.70
C GLY A 566 -11.79 -7.38 -2.64
N ASN A 567 -12.39 -8.24 -1.82
CA ASN A 567 -11.68 -8.97 -0.77
C ASN A 567 -11.29 -10.42 -1.15
N SER A 568 -11.53 -10.84 -2.38
CA SER A 568 -11.24 -12.18 -2.92
C SER A 568 -10.23 -12.13 -4.06
N VAL A 569 -9.62 -13.26 -4.40
CA VAL A 569 -8.71 -13.44 -5.53
C VAL A 569 -9.39 -14.27 -6.61
N LYS A 570 -9.60 -13.70 -7.79
CA LYS A 570 -9.99 -14.49 -8.96
C LYS A 570 -8.76 -15.20 -9.54
N ILE A 571 -8.74 -16.52 -9.49
CA ILE A 571 -7.65 -17.35 -10.03
C ILE A 571 -7.70 -17.24 -11.57
N ARG A 572 -6.56 -16.89 -12.16
CA ARG A 572 -6.41 -16.70 -13.62
C ARG A 572 -5.63 -17.82 -14.28
N LEU A 573 -4.56 -18.27 -13.61
CA LEU A 573 -3.71 -19.34 -14.11
C LEU A 573 -3.23 -20.19 -12.93
N ALA A 574 -3.49 -21.49 -12.98
CA ALA A 574 -3.21 -22.40 -11.88
C ALA A 574 -3.08 -23.85 -12.39
N GLN A 575 -2.62 -24.77 -11.53
CA GLN A 575 -2.53 -26.19 -11.83
C GLN A 575 -2.97 -27.02 -10.60
N PRO A 576 -3.75 -28.11 -10.78
CA PRO A 576 -4.07 -29.03 -9.71
C PRO A 576 -2.83 -29.62 -9.04
N ILE A 577 -2.93 -29.96 -7.76
CA ILE A 577 -1.86 -30.65 -7.02
C ILE A 577 -2.47 -31.63 -6.02
N ALA A 578 -1.84 -32.79 -5.84
CA ALA A 578 -2.27 -33.78 -4.89
C ALA A 578 -1.79 -33.42 -3.44
N GLU A 579 -2.64 -33.66 -2.45
CA GLU A 579 -2.31 -33.43 -1.03
C GLU A 579 -1.08 -34.23 -0.57
N ALA A 580 -0.90 -35.44 -1.10
CA ALA A 580 0.27 -36.26 -0.80
C ALA A 580 1.58 -35.56 -1.15
N HIS A 581 1.61 -34.80 -2.26
CA HIS A 581 2.78 -34.04 -2.68
C HIS A 581 3.02 -32.82 -1.77
N LEU A 582 1.95 -32.18 -1.30
CA LEU A 582 2.08 -31.08 -0.33
C LEU A 582 2.62 -31.57 1.01
N LYS A 583 2.18 -32.77 1.47
CA LYS A 583 2.72 -33.41 2.67
C LYS A 583 4.19 -33.80 2.52
N ALA A 584 4.60 -34.22 1.31
CA ALA A 584 6.00 -34.52 1.01
C ALA A 584 6.89 -33.26 0.99
N LEU A 585 6.40 -32.15 0.40
CA LEU A 585 7.14 -30.89 0.31
C LEU A 585 7.15 -30.13 1.65
N TYR A 586 6.05 -30.15 2.37
CA TYR A 586 5.82 -29.29 3.54
C TYR A 586 5.30 -30.07 4.76
N PRO A 587 5.98 -31.14 5.22
CA PRO A 587 5.48 -31.97 6.30
C PRO A 587 5.23 -31.16 7.59
N ASN A 588 6.07 -30.18 7.86
CA ASN A 588 5.98 -29.34 9.06
C ASN A 588 4.88 -28.26 9.00
N GLN A 589 4.26 -28.06 7.85
CA GLN A 589 3.19 -27.07 7.69
C GLN A 589 1.79 -27.68 7.91
N PHE A 590 1.68 -29.01 7.93
CA PHE A 590 0.48 -29.71 8.34
C PHE A 590 0.49 -29.85 9.87
N THR A 591 -0.07 -28.88 10.53
CA THR A 591 -0.06 -28.81 11.99
C THR A 591 -1.45 -29.10 12.55
N SER A 592 -1.49 -29.81 13.69
CA SER A 592 -2.73 -30.00 14.42
C SER A 592 -2.56 -29.34 15.79
N SER A 593 -3.32 -28.32 16.08
CA SER A 593 -3.22 -27.54 17.30
C SER A 593 -4.58 -27.24 17.90
N PRO A 594 -4.68 -27.12 19.21
CA PRO A 594 -5.88 -26.60 19.84
C PRO A 594 -6.04 -25.12 19.52
N LYS A 595 -7.28 -24.72 19.23
CA LYS A 595 -7.67 -23.35 18.94
C LYS A 595 -8.94 -23.00 19.68
N VAL A 596 -8.95 -21.83 20.30
CA VAL A 596 -10.16 -21.29 20.94
C VAL A 596 -10.68 -20.15 20.06
N GLN A 597 -11.97 -20.22 19.75
CA GLN A 597 -12.63 -19.18 18.95
C GLN A 597 -14.05 -18.91 19.45
N PHE A 598 -14.51 -17.68 19.25
CA PHE A 598 -15.88 -17.30 19.55
C PHE A 598 -16.81 -17.74 18.42
N ASN A 599 -17.78 -18.60 18.73
CA ASN A 599 -18.82 -18.96 17.79
C ASN A 599 -19.97 -17.93 17.89
N LYS A 600 -20.19 -17.19 16.80
CA LYS A 600 -21.21 -16.12 16.75
C LYS A 600 -22.64 -16.64 16.79
N GLU A 601 -22.89 -17.85 16.31
CA GLU A 601 -24.24 -18.44 16.27
C GLU A 601 -24.65 -18.95 17.65
N SER A 602 -23.78 -19.71 18.30
CA SER A 602 -24.02 -20.25 19.65
C SER A 602 -23.70 -19.27 20.77
N GLN A 603 -22.99 -18.16 20.46
CA GLN A 603 -22.52 -17.15 21.41
C GLN A 603 -21.61 -17.68 22.54
N VAL A 604 -20.89 -18.77 22.28
CA VAL A 604 -19.98 -19.40 23.24
C VAL A 604 -18.55 -19.49 22.70
N MET A 605 -17.58 -19.59 23.59
CA MET A 605 -16.20 -19.93 23.26
C MET A 605 -16.07 -21.42 23.03
N GLU A 606 -15.65 -21.81 21.84
CA GLU A 606 -15.44 -23.20 21.46
C GLU A 606 -13.93 -23.47 21.37
N ALA A 607 -13.52 -24.52 22.08
CA ALA A 607 -12.19 -25.08 21.95
C ALA A 607 -12.24 -26.27 20.97
N ARG A 608 -11.47 -26.17 19.90
CA ARG A 608 -11.45 -27.15 18.79
C ARG A 608 -10.00 -27.56 18.52
N LYS A 609 -9.81 -28.79 18.11
CA LYS A 609 -8.57 -29.27 17.52
C LYS A 609 -8.63 -28.98 16.05
N VAL A 610 -7.76 -28.11 15.59
CA VAL A 610 -7.75 -27.63 14.19
C VAL A 610 -6.51 -28.18 13.50
N THR A 611 -6.72 -28.95 12.44
CA THR A 611 -5.66 -29.33 11.52
C THR A 611 -5.58 -28.27 10.43
N SER A 612 -4.42 -27.67 10.26
CA SER A 612 -4.21 -26.56 9.33
C SER A 612 -3.00 -26.78 8.45
N PHE A 613 -3.05 -26.15 7.28
CA PHE A 613 -1.91 -25.94 6.40
C PHE A 613 -1.75 -24.43 6.18
N TYR A 614 -0.70 -23.84 6.71
CA TYR A 614 -0.58 -22.36 6.82
C TYR A 614 -1.85 -21.75 7.42
N ALA A 615 -2.53 -20.83 6.70
CA ALA A 615 -3.77 -20.21 7.14
C ALA A 615 -5.05 -20.96 6.73
N ILE A 616 -4.92 -22.12 6.09
CA ILE A 616 -6.05 -22.98 5.71
C ILE A 616 -6.40 -23.94 6.83
N GLU A 617 -7.63 -23.92 7.29
CA GLU A 617 -8.17 -24.93 8.21
C GLU A 617 -8.70 -26.11 7.38
N LEU A 618 -8.05 -27.27 7.50
CA LEU A 618 -8.39 -28.49 6.75
C LEU A 618 -9.46 -29.32 7.44
N ALA A 619 -9.35 -29.43 8.77
CA ALA A 619 -10.29 -30.17 9.61
C ALA A 619 -10.40 -29.51 10.97
N SER A 620 -11.56 -29.59 11.58
CA SER A 620 -11.81 -29.04 12.90
C SER A 620 -12.76 -29.97 13.68
N SER A 621 -12.33 -30.43 14.85
CA SER A 621 -13.13 -31.26 15.76
C SER A 621 -13.22 -30.61 17.12
N PRO A 622 -14.35 -30.75 17.84
CA PRO A 622 -14.46 -30.27 19.22
C PRO A 622 -13.42 -30.97 20.12
N LEU A 623 -12.79 -30.21 21.01
CA LEU A 623 -11.92 -30.76 22.03
C LEU A 623 -12.72 -31.30 23.24
N SER A 624 -12.40 -32.48 23.68
CA SER A 624 -13.00 -33.11 24.88
C SER A 624 -12.65 -32.32 26.16
N LYS A 625 -13.40 -32.58 27.23
CA LYS A 625 -13.11 -31.95 28.53
C LYS A 625 -11.77 -32.41 29.10
N SER A 626 -11.37 -33.69 28.88
CA SER A 626 -10.07 -34.21 29.29
C SER A 626 -8.91 -33.51 28.60
N GLU A 627 -8.96 -33.38 27.27
CA GLU A 627 -7.91 -32.69 26.51
C GLU A 627 -7.75 -31.19 26.91
N ARG A 628 -8.84 -30.52 27.35
CA ARG A 628 -8.76 -29.15 27.88
C ARG A 628 -8.15 -29.10 29.29
N ALA A 629 -8.22 -30.17 30.04
CA ALA A 629 -7.65 -30.27 31.38
C ALA A 629 -6.12 -30.48 31.36
N ASP A 630 -5.56 -30.91 30.25
CA ASP A 630 -4.12 -31.17 30.10
C ASP A 630 -3.27 -29.88 30.18
N ASP A 631 -3.79 -28.73 29.70
CA ASP A 631 -3.12 -27.43 29.80
C ASP A 631 -4.14 -26.31 30.07
N PRO A 632 -4.62 -26.13 31.30
CA PRO A 632 -5.63 -25.12 31.63
C PRO A 632 -5.14 -23.69 31.39
N GLN A 633 -3.86 -23.43 31.57
CA GLN A 633 -3.29 -22.08 31.40
C GLN A 633 -3.28 -21.65 29.93
N PHE A 634 -2.94 -22.56 29.06
CA PHE A 634 -3.04 -22.34 27.60
C PHE A 634 -4.47 -21.96 27.21
N TYR A 635 -5.48 -22.69 27.69
CA TYR A 635 -6.88 -22.40 27.36
C TYR A 635 -7.38 -21.07 27.90
N LEU A 636 -6.91 -20.67 29.10
CA LEU A 636 -7.23 -19.32 29.60
C LEU A 636 -6.63 -18.24 28.74
N GLN A 637 -5.38 -18.39 28.30
CA GLN A 637 -4.69 -17.42 27.44
C GLN A 637 -5.33 -17.37 26.05
N GLU A 638 -5.63 -18.50 25.43
CA GLU A 638 -6.27 -18.57 24.12
C GLU A 638 -7.71 -18.04 24.15
N THR A 639 -8.45 -18.29 25.23
CA THR A 639 -9.78 -17.72 25.43
C THR A 639 -9.70 -16.20 25.54
N ALA A 640 -8.76 -15.69 26.31
CA ALA A 640 -8.52 -14.25 26.40
C ALA A 640 -8.16 -13.64 25.04
N SER A 641 -7.26 -14.27 24.31
CA SER A 641 -6.84 -13.86 22.97
C SER A 641 -8.01 -13.87 21.97
N ALA A 642 -8.89 -14.86 22.06
CA ALA A 642 -10.07 -14.94 21.20
C ALA A 642 -11.08 -13.82 21.50
N TRP A 643 -11.30 -13.50 22.78
CA TRP A 643 -12.14 -12.39 23.19
C TRP A 643 -11.54 -11.03 22.78
N LEU A 644 -10.23 -10.86 22.92
CA LEU A 644 -9.57 -9.63 22.49
C LEU A 644 -9.74 -9.43 20.96
N ARG A 645 -9.53 -10.47 20.16
CA ARG A 645 -9.80 -10.39 18.70
C ARG A 645 -11.25 -10.03 18.38
N TYR A 646 -12.20 -10.57 19.15
CA TYR A 646 -13.63 -10.24 18.97
C TYR A 646 -13.91 -8.79 19.33
N LEU A 647 -13.38 -8.30 20.44
CA LEU A 647 -13.57 -6.94 20.93
C LEU A 647 -12.87 -5.92 20.02
N ASP A 648 -11.63 -6.18 19.59
CA ASP A 648 -10.84 -5.33 18.71
C ASP A 648 -11.51 -5.16 17.33
N ALA A 649 -12.34 -6.11 16.90
CA ALA A 649 -13.12 -6.02 15.67
C ALA A 649 -14.38 -5.15 15.82
N LEU A 650 -14.76 -4.77 17.03
CA LEU A 650 -15.93 -3.94 17.31
C LEU A 650 -15.54 -2.46 17.52
N PRO A 651 -16.34 -1.50 17.06
CA PRO A 651 -16.21 -0.13 17.50
C PRO A 651 -16.30 -0.03 19.03
N LEU A 652 -15.48 0.79 19.68
CA LEU A 652 -15.46 0.93 21.15
C LEU A 652 -16.85 1.18 21.76
N LYS A 653 -17.73 1.91 21.07
CA LYS A 653 -19.11 2.15 21.52
C LYS A 653 -19.97 0.89 21.59
N GLN A 654 -19.56 -0.21 20.94
CA GLN A 654 -20.24 -1.51 20.98
C GLN A 654 -19.61 -2.50 21.99
N TRP A 655 -18.56 -2.08 22.69
CA TRP A 655 -18.01 -2.88 23.77
C TRP A 655 -19.04 -3.01 24.90
N PRO A 656 -19.06 -4.13 25.64
CA PRO A 656 -20.07 -4.40 26.65
C PRO A 656 -19.86 -3.57 27.94
N LEU A 657 -19.65 -2.28 27.79
CA LEU A 657 -19.48 -1.33 28.90
C LEU A 657 -20.86 -0.77 29.29
N SER A 658 -21.14 -0.81 30.60
CA SER A 658 -22.35 -0.23 31.15
C SER A 658 -22.33 1.31 31.08
N GLN A 659 -23.50 1.93 31.25
CA GLN A 659 -23.56 3.40 31.38
C GLN A 659 -22.70 3.91 32.54
N ALA A 660 -22.58 3.16 33.65
CA ALA A 660 -21.72 3.50 34.77
C ALA A 660 -20.23 3.51 34.35
N ASN A 661 -19.81 2.57 33.52
CA ASN A 661 -18.43 2.54 33.00
C ASN A 661 -18.14 3.73 32.06
N TRP A 662 -19.11 4.08 31.22
CA TRP A 662 -18.98 5.27 30.38
C TRP A 662 -18.92 6.56 31.16
N ARG A 663 -19.78 6.75 32.20
CA ARG A 663 -19.69 7.88 33.11
C ARG A 663 -18.34 7.97 33.80
N TRP A 664 -17.84 6.82 34.28
CA TRP A 664 -16.51 6.77 34.90
C TRP A 664 -15.41 7.15 33.90
N TRP A 665 -15.48 6.67 32.66
CA TRP A 665 -14.54 7.05 31.63
C TRP A 665 -14.60 8.57 31.33
N TYR A 666 -15.78 9.15 31.23
CA TYR A 666 -15.91 10.60 31.01
C TYR A 666 -15.36 11.42 32.17
N ARG A 667 -15.43 10.91 33.38
CA ARG A 667 -14.79 11.49 34.58
C ARG A 667 -13.25 11.45 34.43
N VAL A 668 -12.65 10.35 33.98
CA VAL A 668 -11.20 10.25 33.70
C VAL A 668 -10.80 11.17 32.56
N LYS A 669 -11.59 11.20 31.48
CA LYS A 669 -11.35 12.11 30.36
C LYS A 669 -11.36 13.57 30.78
N LEU A 670 -12.26 13.94 31.65
CA LEU A 670 -12.32 15.32 32.23
C LEU A 670 -11.08 15.61 33.10
N ALA A 671 -10.61 14.63 33.87
CA ALA A 671 -9.37 14.75 34.64
C ALA A 671 -8.16 15.01 33.74
N ALA A 672 -8.07 14.30 32.60
CA ALA A 672 -7.04 14.53 31.60
C ALA A 672 -7.12 15.92 30.96
N GLN A 673 -8.32 16.38 30.60
CA GLN A 673 -8.53 17.71 30.00
C GLN A 673 -8.14 18.84 30.96
N LEU A 674 -8.37 18.66 32.27
CA LEU A 674 -8.03 19.62 33.30
C LEU A 674 -6.60 19.50 33.81
N ASN A 675 -5.87 18.47 33.34
CA ASN A 675 -4.55 18.08 33.82
C ASN A 675 -4.52 18.10 35.35
N LEU A 676 -5.43 17.34 35.98
CA LEU A 676 -5.60 17.35 37.41
C LEU A 676 -4.29 17.02 38.15
N PRO A 677 -3.91 17.78 39.17
CA PRO A 677 -2.74 17.49 39.99
C PRO A 677 -2.91 16.18 40.73
N GLN A 678 -1.84 15.39 40.78
CA GLN A 678 -1.77 14.13 41.50
C GLN A 678 -1.06 14.36 42.85
N PRO A 679 -1.40 13.60 43.89
CA PRO A 679 -0.71 13.72 45.16
C PRO A 679 0.81 13.53 45.04
N GLN A 680 1.60 14.36 45.75
CA GLN A 680 3.07 14.48 45.61
C GLN A 680 3.89 13.27 46.06
N ALA A 681 3.37 12.09 46.03
CA ALA A 681 4.10 10.88 46.46
C ALA A 681 5.18 10.39 45.46
N TYR A 682 5.30 11.03 44.27
CA TYR A 682 6.19 10.59 43.20
C TYR A 682 6.84 11.81 42.52
N ASP A 683 8.10 11.65 42.10
CA ASP A 683 8.89 12.70 41.44
C ASP A 683 8.34 13.16 40.11
N THR A 684 7.61 12.29 39.40
CA THR A 684 6.94 12.61 38.14
C THR A 684 5.51 12.07 38.13
N PRO A 685 4.47 12.92 37.88
CA PRO A 685 3.09 12.46 37.79
C PRO A 685 2.88 11.57 36.56
N ASP A 686 2.09 10.52 36.70
CA ASP A 686 1.70 9.67 35.61
C ASP A 686 0.82 10.43 34.61
N PRO A 687 1.02 10.27 33.28
CA PRO A 687 0.18 10.94 32.27
C PRO A 687 -1.25 10.40 32.33
N TRP A 688 -2.23 11.31 32.31
CA TRP A 688 -3.63 10.93 32.22
C TRP A 688 -3.94 10.32 30.84
N PRO A 689 -4.67 9.20 30.74
CA PRO A 689 -5.06 8.62 29.46
C PRO A 689 -6.01 9.58 28.73
N THR A 690 -5.68 9.90 27.49
CA THR A 690 -6.42 10.87 26.64
C THR A 690 -7.52 10.22 25.83
N SER A 691 -7.45 8.91 25.64
CA SER A 691 -8.44 8.11 24.91
C SER A 691 -8.78 6.81 25.66
N LEU A 692 -10.02 6.32 25.44
CA LEU A 692 -10.44 5.03 26.00
C LEU A 692 -9.57 3.88 25.46
N SER A 693 -9.08 3.97 24.24
CA SER A 693 -8.15 2.99 23.66
C SER A 693 -6.83 2.94 24.43
N GLU A 694 -6.29 4.10 24.80
CA GLU A 694 -5.07 4.19 25.61
C GLU A 694 -5.28 3.58 27.00
N LEU A 695 -6.39 3.92 27.67
CA LEU A 695 -6.76 3.34 28.96
C LEU A 695 -6.87 1.81 28.89
N LEU A 696 -7.54 1.28 27.86
CA LEU A 696 -7.69 -0.17 27.67
C LEU A 696 -6.36 -0.86 27.35
N THR A 697 -5.44 -0.16 26.68
CA THR A 697 -4.08 -0.66 26.46
C THR A 697 -3.31 -0.78 27.77
N GLN A 698 -3.43 0.18 28.66
CA GLN A 698 -2.83 0.14 30.00
C GLN A 698 -3.44 -0.98 30.88
N ALA A 699 -4.76 -1.24 30.72
CA ALA A 699 -5.47 -2.31 31.44
C ALA A 699 -5.30 -3.72 30.80
N ARG A 700 -4.53 -3.86 29.70
CA ARG A 700 -4.56 -5.07 28.85
C ARG A 700 -4.28 -6.36 29.59
N ASP A 701 -3.35 -6.38 30.51
CA ASP A 701 -3.00 -7.59 31.29
C ASP A 701 -4.15 -8.03 32.21
N GLN A 702 -4.75 -7.10 32.93
CA GLN A 702 -5.90 -7.35 33.80
C GLN A 702 -7.13 -7.74 32.99
N LEU A 703 -7.31 -7.13 31.83
CA LEU A 703 -8.37 -7.48 30.89
C LEU A 703 -8.17 -8.90 30.36
N ALA A 704 -6.98 -9.26 29.92
CA ALA A 704 -6.66 -10.61 29.43
C ALA A 704 -6.92 -11.68 30.50
N GLN A 705 -6.46 -11.46 31.72
CA GLN A 705 -6.73 -12.39 32.84
C GLN A 705 -8.24 -12.60 33.05
N SER A 706 -9.01 -11.52 33.05
CA SER A 706 -10.45 -11.57 33.24
C SER A 706 -11.18 -12.23 32.07
N LEU A 707 -10.79 -11.94 30.85
CA LEU A 707 -11.35 -12.51 29.62
C LEU A 707 -11.11 -14.02 29.52
N GLY A 708 -9.97 -14.53 30.01
CA GLY A 708 -9.65 -15.96 29.98
C GLY A 708 -10.70 -16.83 30.67
N THR A 709 -11.42 -16.28 31.64
CA THR A 709 -12.48 -16.98 32.38
C THR A 709 -13.86 -16.92 31.71
N CYS A 710 -14.05 -16.06 30.73
CA CYS A 710 -15.34 -15.83 30.04
C CYS A 710 -15.64 -16.97 29.05
N LYS A 711 -16.73 -17.70 29.26
CA LYS A 711 -17.13 -18.83 28.40
C LYS A 711 -18.10 -18.46 27.29
N ASN A 712 -18.84 -17.37 27.42
CA ASN A 712 -19.89 -16.93 26.51
C ASN A 712 -20.09 -15.43 26.56
N LEU A 713 -20.91 -14.90 25.67
CA LEU A 713 -21.22 -13.48 25.58
C LEU A 713 -21.84 -12.92 26.87
N GLN A 714 -22.67 -13.69 27.56
CA GLN A 714 -23.28 -13.29 28.82
C GLN A 714 -22.22 -13.09 29.90
N SER A 715 -21.23 -13.99 30.02
CA SER A 715 -20.12 -13.83 30.96
C SER A 715 -19.22 -12.64 30.61
N LEU A 716 -19.09 -12.30 29.33
CA LEU A 716 -18.38 -11.10 28.87
C LEU A 716 -19.12 -9.82 29.29
N HIS A 717 -20.44 -9.79 29.17
CA HIS A 717 -21.26 -8.66 29.65
C HIS A 717 -21.22 -8.54 31.18
N GLY A 718 -21.16 -9.65 31.87
CA GLY A 718 -21.07 -9.71 33.34
C GLY A 718 -19.66 -9.47 33.90
N LEU A 719 -18.66 -9.22 33.05
CA LEU A 719 -17.29 -8.98 33.48
C LEU A 719 -17.21 -7.74 34.39
N GLY A 720 -16.34 -7.79 35.38
CA GLY A 720 -16.10 -6.67 36.30
C GLY A 720 -15.38 -5.49 35.64
N TRP A 721 -15.98 -4.92 34.59
CA TRP A 721 -15.41 -3.85 33.76
C TRP A 721 -14.90 -2.67 34.57
N GLN A 722 -15.64 -2.27 35.62
CA GLN A 722 -15.23 -1.17 36.48
C GLN A 722 -13.86 -1.42 37.12
N LYS A 723 -13.62 -2.64 37.61
CA LYS A 723 -12.35 -3.03 38.22
C LYS A 723 -11.21 -3.02 37.19
N ILE A 724 -11.49 -3.52 35.99
CA ILE A 724 -10.51 -3.55 34.87
C ILE A 724 -10.13 -2.14 34.46
N LEU A 725 -11.11 -1.27 34.25
CA LEU A 725 -10.86 0.11 33.86
C LEU A 725 -10.10 0.89 34.96
N THR A 726 -10.46 0.65 36.21
CA THR A 726 -9.79 1.31 37.36
C THR A 726 -8.34 0.84 37.51
N SER A 727 -8.03 -0.42 37.19
CA SER A 727 -6.65 -0.94 37.26
C SER A 727 -5.67 -0.32 36.28
N ALA A 728 -6.17 0.37 35.25
CA ALA A 728 -5.35 1.15 34.31
C ALA A 728 -4.81 2.46 34.90
N LEU A 729 -5.43 2.94 35.97
CA LEU A 729 -4.98 4.16 36.63
C LEU A 729 -4.08 3.82 37.83
N SER A 730 -3.00 4.58 37.99
CA SER A 730 -2.17 4.49 39.17
C SER A 730 -2.92 4.94 40.43
N TRP A 731 -2.43 4.54 41.60
CA TRP A 731 -3.04 4.97 42.86
C TRP A 731 -3.14 6.51 43.00
N PRO A 732 -2.10 7.29 42.69
CA PRO A 732 -2.21 8.77 42.70
C PRO A 732 -3.29 9.32 41.77
N GLN A 733 -3.49 8.74 40.60
CA GLN A 733 -4.58 9.14 39.68
C GLN A 733 -5.95 8.82 40.26
N GLN A 734 -6.14 7.65 40.86
CA GLN A 734 -7.39 7.25 41.48
C GLN A 734 -7.72 8.16 42.70
N ASP A 735 -6.71 8.52 43.50
CA ASP A 735 -6.85 9.43 44.62
C ASP A 735 -7.21 10.84 44.14
N ALA A 736 -6.51 11.36 43.14
CA ALA A 736 -6.81 12.66 42.52
C ALA A 736 -8.26 12.72 41.98
N LEU A 737 -8.74 11.63 41.33
CA LEU A 737 -10.14 11.56 40.93
C LEU A 737 -11.10 11.62 42.10
N SER A 738 -10.80 10.91 43.21
CA SER A 738 -11.68 10.85 44.37
C SER A 738 -11.79 12.19 45.07
N GLN A 739 -10.71 12.95 45.13
CA GLN A 739 -10.65 14.24 45.80
C GLN A 739 -11.21 15.37 44.91
N SER A 740 -10.75 15.47 43.68
CA SER A 740 -11.04 16.63 42.80
C SER A 740 -12.32 16.47 41.99
N LEU A 741 -12.66 15.24 41.56
CA LEU A 741 -13.87 14.94 40.79
C LEU A 741 -14.67 13.81 41.50
N PRO A 742 -15.29 14.03 42.65
CA PRO A 742 -16.03 12.99 43.35
C PRO A 742 -17.18 12.44 42.50
N ASP A 743 -17.52 11.17 42.69
CA ASP A 743 -18.62 10.52 41.94
C ASP A 743 -20.01 10.96 42.41
N SER A 744 -20.06 11.66 43.54
CA SER A 744 -21.31 12.04 44.17
C SER A 744 -21.09 13.21 45.16
N VAL A 745 -22.14 13.95 45.43
CA VAL A 745 -22.18 15.07 46.39
C VAL A 745 -23.28 14.82 47.42
N VAL A 746 -23.06 15.37 48.63
CA VAL A 746 -24.08 15.36 49.68
C VAL A 746 -24.92 16.61 49.52
N ILE A 747 -26.21 16.45 49.23
CA ILE A 747 -27.15 17.56 49.05
C ILE A 747 -27.71 18.04 50.40
N PRO A 748 -28.38 19.17 50.47
CA PRO A 748 -28.84 19.77 51.75
C PRO A 748 -29.77 18.87 52.60
N THR A 749 -30.42 17.88 51.98
CA THR A 749 -31.18 16.88 52.75
C THR A 749 -30.34 15.83 53.45
N GLY A 750 -29.03 15.84 53.32
CA GLY A 750 -28.08 14.82 53.82
C GLY A 750 -27.96 13.59 52.88
N ARG A 751 -28.75 13.56 51.79
CA ARG A 751 -28.69 12.45 50.82
C ARG A 751 -27.47 12.61 49.90
N LYS A 752 -26.80 11.50 49.67
CA LYS A 752 -25.71 11.41 48.69
C LYS A 752 -26.33 11.19 47.30
N VAL A 753 -26.00 12.04 46.34
CA VAL A 753 -26.49 12.00 44.93
C VAL A 753 -25.31 11.91 44.00
N SER A 754 -25.38 10.97 43.06
CA SER A 754 -24.31 10.75 42.05
C SER A 754 -24.27 11.90 41.05
N LEU A 755 -23.05 12.25 40.65
CA LEU A 755 -22.78 13.18 39.56
C LEU A 755 -22.76 12.39 38.21
N ASP A 756 -23.39 12.96 37.21
CA ASP A 756 -23.40 12.40 35.85
C ASP A 756 -22.36 13.13 35.00
N PHE A 757 -21.22 12.46 34.78
CA PHE A 757 -20.17 12.93 33.88
C PHE A 757 -20.51 12.61 32.43
N ARG A 758 -20.52 13.61 31.56
CA ARG A 758 -20.93 13.49 30.16
C ARG A 758 -19.75 13.60 29.19
N GLU A 759 -19.93 13.09 27.98
CA GLU A 759 -18.90 13.07 26.91
C GLU A 759 -18.35 14.47 26.56
N ASN A 760 -19.19 15.49 26.65
CA ASN A 760 -18.86 16.89 26.37
C ASN A 760 -18.16 17.62 27.55
N GLY A 761 -17.86 16.93 28.64
CA GLY A 761 -17.22 17.47 29.84
C GLY A 761 -18.16 18.10 30.84
N ASP A 762 -19.48 18.14 30.62
CA ASP A 762 -20.43 18.61 31.61
C ASP A 762 -20.54 17.60 32.77
N VAL A 763 -20.61 18.16 33.98
CA VAL A 763 -20.92 17.45 35.23
C VAL A 763 -22.33 17.83 35.67
N VAL A 764 -23.26 16.87 35.68
CA VAL A 764 -24.69 17.11 35.90
C VAL A 764 -25.14 16.51 37.22
N LEU A 765 -25.84 17.30 38.03
CA LEU A 765 -26.52 16.90 39.22
C LEU A 765 -28.04 16.89 38.96
N SER A 766 -28.63 15.73 38.75
CA SER A 766 -30.06 15.58 38.56
C SER A 766 -30.75 15.31 39.89
N VAL A 767 -31.54 16.26 40.37
CA VAL A 767 -32.12 16.21 41.71
C VAL A 767 -33.45 16.94 41.78
N LYS A 768 -34.37 16.47 42.64
CA LYS A 768 -35.62 17.19 42.85
C LYS A 768 -35.33 18.58 43.46
N MET A 769 -35.92 19.61 42.88
CA MET A 769 -35.68 21.01 43.26
C MET A 769 -35.84 21.25 44.77
N GLN A 770 -36.81 20.60 45.42
CA GLN A 770 -37.10 20.74 46.82
C GLN A 770 -35.99 20.19 47.75
N GLU A 771 -35.16 19.28 47.22
CA GLU A 771 -34.04 18.72 47.98
C GLU A 771 -32.81 19.64 48.00
N LEU A 772 -32.82 20.70 47.15
CA LEU A 772 -31.78 21.72 47.09
C LEU A 772 -32.13 23.01 47.80
N TYR A 773 -33.29 23.13 48.41
CA TYR A 773 -33.61 24.32 49.21
C TYR A 773 -32.60 24.49 50.34
N GLY A 774 -32.27 25.72 50.63
CA GLY A 774 -31.21 26.06 51.58
C GLY A 774 -29.80 26.07 50.98
N LEU A 775 -29.66 25.70 49.68
CA LEU A 775 -28.37 25.76 49.01
C LEU A 775 -28.05 27.22 48.59
N SER A 776 -27.18 27.87 49.38
CA SER A 776 -26.76 29.26 49.17
C SER A 776 -25.50 29.45 48.37
N SER A 777 -24.74 28.36 48.14
CA SER A 777 -23.52 28.37 47.32
C SER A 777 -23.52 27.15 46.37
N PRO A 778 -23.05 27.30 45.13
CA PRO A 778 -23.01 26.20 44.20
C PRO A 778 -21.99 25.13 44.61
N TYR A 779 -22.29 23.88 44.31
CA TYR A 779 -21.26 22.83 44.39
C TYR A 779 -20.23 23.04 43.27
N VAL A 780 -18.99 22.90 43.62
CA VAL A 780 -17.86 22.99 42.68
C VAL A 780 -17.02 21.74 42.75
N VAL A 781 -16.41 21.37 41.66
CA VAL A 781 -15.48 20.24 41.54
C VAL A 781 -14.19 20.73 40.88
N ALA A 782 -13.11 19.98 41.03
CA ALA A 782 -11.79 20.35 40.50
C ALA A 782 -11.34 21.76 40.93
N ASP A 783 -11.44 22.08 42.25
CA ASP A 783 -11.06 23.38 42.82
C ASP A 783 -11.76 24.58 42.14
N GLY A 784 -13.00 24.40 41.74
CA GLY A 784 -13.79 25.43 41.10
C GLY A 784 -13.59 25.60 39.59
N LYS A 785 -12.71 24.79 38.96
CA LYS A 785 -12.51 24.81 37.51
C LYS A 785 -13.71 24.30 36.73
N VAL A 786 -14.58 23.48 37.34
CA VAL A 786 -15.78 22.94 36.73
C VAL A 786 -17.02 23.33 37.54
N LYS A 787 -17.96 24.01 36.92
CA LYS A 787 -19.28 24.31 37.46
C LYS A 787 -20.23 23.16 37.22
N ILE A 788 -20.92 22.67 38.26
CA ILE A 788 -21.95 21.64 38.17
C ILE A 788 -23.16 22.22 37.47
N THR A 789 -23.69 21.48 36.53
CA THR A 789 -25.00 21.75 35.90
C THR A 789 -26.12 21.11 36.73
N TYR A 790 -26.98 21.88 37.29
CA TYR A 790 -28.13 21.41 38.06
C TYR A 790 -29.30 21.10 37.09
N GLU A 791 -29.72 19.87 37.00
CA GLU A 791 -30.95 19.46 36.36
C GLU A 791 -32.02 19.31 37.41
N LEU A 792 -32.81 20.37 37.57
CA LEU A 792 -33.84 20.48 38.60
C LEU A 792 -35.06 19.67 38.17
N LEU A 793 -35.45 18.72 39.02
CA LEU A 793 -36.59 17.82 38.73
C LEU A 793 -37.80 18.23 39.56
N SER A 794 -38.97 18.00 39.00
CA SER A 794 -40.25 18.07 39.69
C SER A 794 -40.36 17.03 40.79
N PRO A 795 -41.35 17.10 41.68
CA PRO A 795 -41.65 16.05 42.65
C PRO A 795 -41.87 14.69 42.01
N ALA A 796 -42.36 14.65 40.79
CA ALA A 796 -42.56 13.42 40.00
C ALA A 796 -41.34 12.99 39.23
N GLY A 797 -40.15 13.64 39.35
CA GLY A 797 -38.89 13.28 38.71
C GLY A 797 -38.80 13.73 37.25
N ARG A 798 -39.63 14.67 36.78
CA ARG A 798 -39.56 15.23 35.42
C ARG A 798 -38.65 16.46 35.41
N PRO A 799 -37.83 16.68 34.42
CA PRO A 799 -37.02 17.89 34.30
C PRO A 799 -37.87 19.14 34.27
N LEU A 800 -37.50 20.14 35.05
CA LEU A 800 -38.14 21.45 35.12
C LEU A 800 -37.25 22.54 34.53
N GLN A 801 -35.99 22.57 34.98
CA GLN A 801 -35.06 23.60 34.62
C GLN A 801 -33.64 23.04 34.68
N THR A 802 -32.78 23.54 33.80
CA THR A 802 -31.32 23.26 33.85
C THR A 802 -30.58 24.58 34.06
N THR A 803 -29.68 24.63 35.03
CA THR A 803 -28.88 25.83 35.33
C THR A 803 -27.48 25.45 35.80
N LYS A 804 -26.49 26.29 35.47
CA LYS A 804 -25.14 26.25 36.05
C LYS A 804 -24.98 27.27 37.19
N ASP A 805 -25.98 28.14 37.38
CA ASP A 805 -26.05 29.14 38.46
C ASP A 805 -27.33 28.91 39.26
N ILE A 806 -27.20 28.10 40.29
CA ILE A 806 -28.31 27.79 41.21
C ILE A 806 -28.74 29.02 42.05
N VAL A 807 -27.77 29.85 42.41
CA VAL A 807 -28.05 31.05 43.23
C VAL A 807 -28.80 32.10 42.43
N GLY A 808 -28.35 32.38 41.19
CA GLY A 808 -29.06 33.26 40.26
C GLY A 808 -30.44 32.70 39.86
N PHE A 809 -30.59 31.39 39.78
CA PHE A 809 -31.88 30.76 39.57
C PHE A 809 -32.85 31.03 40.74
N TRP A 810 -32.39 30.91 41.99
CA TRP A 810 -33.21 31.21 43.18
C TRP A 810 -33.72 32.67 43.20
N GLN A 811 -32.90 33.61 42.78
CA GLN A 811 -33.19 35.03 42.74
C GLN A 811 -34.07 35.45 41.53
N GLY A 812 -34.02 34.73 40.44
CA GLY A 812 -34.69 35.07 39.18
C GLY A 812 -35.81 34.13 38.80
N SER A 813 -35.50 33.17 37.89
CA SER A 813 -36.45 32.28 37.21
C SER A 813 -37.24 31.33 38.13
N TYR A 814 -36.80 31.16 39.38
CA TYR A 814 -37.52 30.34 40.37
C TYR A 814 -38.95 30.78 40.57
N LYS A 815 -39.24 32.09 40.59
CA LYS A 815 -40.60 32.61 40.82
C LYS A 815 -41.62 32.16 39.79
N GLU A 816 -41.19 32.06 38.53
CA GLU A 816 -42.02 31.57 37.44
C GLU A 816 -42.29 30.08 37.60
N VAL A 817 -41.21 29.29 37.83
CA VAL A 817 -41.28 27.85 38.06
C VAL A 817 -42.13 27.56 39.32
N GLN A 818 -41.97 28.34 40.39
CA GLN A 818 -42.80 28.22 41.60
C GLN A 818 -44.30 28.41 41.32
N LYS A 819 -44.65 29.45 40.55
CA LYS A 819 -46.07 29.76 40.21
C LYS A 819 -46.68 28.59 39.43
N GLU A 820 -45.98 28.07 38.45
CA GLU A 820 -46.40 26.92 37.63
C GLU A 820 -46.54 25.66 38.51
N MET A 821 -45.53 25.37 39.30
CA MET A 821 -45.45 24.14 40.08
C MET A 821 -46.37 24.13 41.29
N LYS A 822 -46.66 25.29 41.88
CA LYS A 822 -47.74 25.42 42.92
C LYS A 822 -49.12 24.99 42.38
N GLY A 823 -49.41 25.32 41.14
CA GLY A 823 -50.65 24.83 40.47
C GLY A 823 -50.67 23.35 40.21
N ARG A 824 -49.56 22.82 39.70
CA ARG A 824 -49.42 21.40 39.28
C ARG A 824 -49.19 20.43 40.44
N TYR A 825 -48.46 20.87 41.49
CA TYR A 825 -48.13 20.07 42.68
C TYR A 825 -48.49 20.80 43.99
N PRO A 826 -49.76 21.12 44.29
CA PRO A 826 -50.21 21.93 45.41
C PRO A 826 -49.90 21.33 46.81
N LYS A 827 -49.73 20.01 46.86
CA LYS A 827 -49.40 19.27 48.08
C LYS A 827 -47.93 19.36 48.51
N HIS A 828 -47.08 19.93 47.63
CA HIS A 828 -45.66 20.06 47.93
C HIS A 828 -45.30 21.47 48.43
N PHE A 829 -44.12 21.57 49.08
CA PHE A 829 -43.67 22.84 49.66
C PHE A 829 -42.97 23.65 48.53
N TRP A 830 -43.41 24.93 48.41
CA TRP A 830 -42.89 25.87 47.42
C TRP A 830 -42.68 27.22 48.13
N PRO A 831 -41.47 27.40 48.79
CA PRO A 831 -41.18 28.62 49.57
C PRO A 831 -41.01 29.86 48.68
N ASP A 832 -41.19 31.02 49.22
CA ASP A 832 -40.97 32.31 48.51
C ASP A 832 -39.46 32.66 48.50
N ASP A 833 -38.73 32.15 49.46
CA ASP A 833 -37.23 32.22 49.56
C ASP A 833 -36.66 30.80 49.60
N PRO A 834 -36.33 30.23 48.44
CA PRO A 834 -35.79 28.89 48.35
C PRO A 834 -34.34 28.77 48.88
N ALA A 835 -33.59 29.89 48.86
CA ALA A 835 -32.20 29.87 49.30
C ALA A 835 -32.06 29.66 50.81
N ASN A 836 -33.04 30.09 51.57
CA ASN A 836 -33.09 29.95 53.04
C ASN A 836 -34.11 28.94 53.54
N ALA A 837 -34.78 28.25 52.63
CA ALA A 837 -35.84 27.28 52.98
C ALA A 837 -35.25 25.93 53.41
N THR A 838 -35.98 25.22 54.30
CA THR A 838 -35.60 23.87 54.74
C THR A 838 -35.74 22.87 53.58
N PRO A 839 -34.67 22.14 53.22
CA PRO A 839 -34.68 21.11 52.19
C PRO A 839 -35.61 19.94 52.56
N THR A 840 -36.37 19.42 51.61
CA THR A 840 -37.38 18.38 51.92
C THR A 840 -37.64 17.42 50.75
N THR A 841 -37.94 16.19 51.10
CA THR A 841 -38.48 15.18 50.21
C THR A 841 -39.99 14.96 50.42
N LYS A 842 -40.55 15.65 51.43
CA LYS A 842 -41.89 15.43 51.95
C LYS A 842 -42.94 16.39 51.38
N THR A 843 -44.20 16.02 51.48
CA THR A 843 -45.29 16.94 51.21
C THR A 843 -45.48 17.93 52.36
N LYS A 844 -46.15 19.09 52.09
CA LYS A 844 -46.39 20.13 53.10
C LYS A 844 -47.05 19.57 54.36
N LYS A 845 -48.11 18.78 54.24
CA LYS A 845 -48.81 18.14 55.36
C LYS A 845 -47.91 17.18 56.18
N ALA A 846 -46.90 16.54 55.53
CA ALA A 846 -45.97 15.66 56.23
C ALA A 846 -44.86 16.47 56.95
N MET A 847 -44.51 17.64 56.46
CA MET A 847 -43.62 18.60 57.14
C MET A 847 -44.28 19.18 58.37
N ASP A 848 -45.51 19.66 58.26
CA ASP A 848 -46.32 20.22 59.40
C ASP A 848 -46.46 19.22 60.54
N ARG A 849 -46.68 17.96 60.22
CA ARG A 849 -46.75 16.85 61.23
C ARG A 849 -45.42 16.58 61.90
N GLN A 850 -44.30 16.85 61.26
CA GLN A 850 -42.96 16.63 61.80
C GLN A 850 -42.56 17.84 62.70
N ALA A 851 -42.94 19.04 62.33
CA ALA A 851 -42.75 20.24 63.12
C ALA A 851 -43.61 20.28 64.37
N ALA A 852 -44.71 19.52 64.43
CA ALA A 852 -45.62 19.41 65.58
C ALA A 852 -45.31 18.23 66.52
N LYS A 853 -44.25 17.46 66.21
CA LYS A 853 -43.65 16.46 67.10
C LYS A 853 -42.28 16.97 67.58
#